data_bded3eb760964fddca3d83b26898c6f8
#
_entry.id   bded3eb760964fddca3d83b26898c6f8
#
_cell.length_a   1.000
_cell.length_b   1.000
_cell.length_c   1.000
_cell.angle_alpha   90.00
_cell.angle_beta   90.00
_cell.angle_gamma   90.00
#
_symmetry.space_group_name_H-M   'P 1'
#
loop_
_entity.id
_entity.type
_entity.pdbx_description
1 polymer ?
#
loop_
_entity_poly.entity_id
_entity_poly.type
_entity_poly.pdbx_seq_one_letter_code
_entity_poly.pdbx_strand_id
1 'polypeptide(L)'
;MSTEGLRKAAIFTFFLSMAILLVGGYFATSQVPPIPEKVVSGAAPVTDLASIMRGQDAYQRYGLMDHGSVWGHGSLRGMDFAAHTLHLMGQHMRDFAAAGGRPQPGAYKALPEAKKREIDVAVIAELKTNRYTAGTKSLEVTPSQAYAQEEMRKYWEKELGAGDPRYGFLPGTVPTAQERKDIADFFFWTAWAAGTNRPGLDYSYTNSWPPDRSVGNSASTEALLWSMISILALFIVLGMVIYIVHRYGFFYGEAKAVEASYKLLATPVTPSQRASALFFLVAGLLFILQIFNGGLLAHYTVHPGTFYVEIIGKTYPYSWAKSWHLQLAILWIALSWMGTAIYLAPLVAGKEPKGQKVMVLILLGASVFVAVGGLLGQVLGIKGYLGDAWFWLGHQGWEYLELGRLWQILLFGGLIFWLVVVYRAIGPVLKAAPNETQDAADRRALVTFYVLSAIFVVGFFGFGLFYGRGTHLSVADYWRWFVVHIWVESIFEFFGVAVISLFLVTLGLVTAKSAIRVAYLTAILVFISGIPGTAHHYFWYGGPSFWLGIGGVFSSLEPIPLILLVVRAWMEYRSIRAEGKEFPYRWPLYFLTASSVWNFVGAGMFGFLINLPIINYYEHATYLTANHGHTALFGVYGMLAIALILFSWRGLVPNQLWDDRPLMLAFWALNGGLFLMFSTGLLPIGLYQLWHSYKTGFWFARSADFYELPIVQALGNWRIVPDTIIILGAFLLLYFLLRTFPRLRKVGQEAGSGD
;
A
#
# COMPACT_ATOMS: atom_id res chain seq x y z
N MET A 1 18.90 -29.04 -6.46
CA MET A 1 19.55 -27.73 -6.50
C MET A 1 20.36 -27.51 -5.22
N SER A 2 21.59 -27.01 -5.35
CA SER A 2 22.42 -26.67 -4.18
C SER A 2 22.01 -25.31 -3.61
N THR A 3 22.22 -25.09 -2.32
CA THR A 3 21.97 -23.79 -1.65
C THR A 3 22.76 -22.65 -2.32
N GLU A 4 24.00 -22.93 -2.76
CA GLU A 4 24.83 -21.96 -3.49
C GLU A 4 24.26 -21.60 -4.86
N GLY A 5 23.72 -22.59 -5.60
CA GLY A 5 23.05 -22.34 -6.87
C GLY A 5 21.81 -21.46 -6.73
N LEU A 6 20.99 -21.72 -5.69
CA LEU A 6 19.82 -20.90 -5.36
C LEU A 6 20.22 -19.48 -4.97
N ARG A 7 21.29 -19.31 -4.18
CA ARG A 7 21.82 -17.99 -3.83
C ARG A 7 22.22 -17.18 -5.06
N LYS A 8 22.99 -17.78 -5.97
CA LYS A 8 23.41 -17.13 -7.23
C LYS A 8 22.22 -16.76 -8.10
N ALA A 9 21.22 -17.65 -8.19
CA ALA A 9 19.97 -17.36 -8.93
C ALA A 9 19.20 -16.19 -8.31
N ALA A 10 19.07 -16.12 -6.98
CA ALA A 10 18.40 -15.00 -6.31
C ALA A 10 19.11 -13.66 -6.58
N ILE A 11 20.44 -13.64 -6.49
CA ILE A 11 21.24 -12.44 -6.80
C ILE A 11 21.06 -12.02 -8.26
N PHE A 12 21.15 -12.96 -9.20
CA PHE A 12 20.93 -12.68 -10.62
C PHE A 12 19.52 -12.13 -10.88
N THR A 13 18.50 -12.78 -10.33
CA THR A 13 17.09 -12.36 -10.49
C THR A 13 16.86 -10.95 -9.95
N PHE A 14 17.44 -10.62 -8.79
CA PHE A 14 17.33 -9.27 -8.22
C PHE A 14 17.90 -8.20 -9.18
N PHE A 15 19.14 -8.38 -9.65
CA PHE A 15 19.76 -7.40 -10.54
C PHE A 15 19.07 -7.32 -11.91
N LEU A 16 18.62 -8.44 -12.45
CA LEU A 16 17.85 -8.47 -13.69
C LEU A 16 16.53 -7.70 -13.55
N SER A 17 15.80 -7.97 -12.49
CA SER A 17 14.50 -7.31 -12.21
C SER A 17 14.66 -5.80 -11.99
N MET A 18 15.70 -5.40 -11.23
CA MET A 18 16.02 -3.99 -11.06
C MET A 18 16.42 -3.32 -12.37
N ALA A 19 17.20 -4.01 -13.22
CA ALA A 19 17.58 -3.49 -14.53
C ALA A 19 16.36 -3.28 -15.43
N ILE A 20 15.42 -4.23 -15.48
CA ILE A 20 14.16 -4.11 -16.23
C ILE A 20 13.41 -2.84 -15.80
N LEU A 21 13.26 -2.66 -14.48
CA LEU A 21 12.49 -1.54 -13.95
C LEU A 21 13.19 -0.20 -14.19
N LEU A 22 14.49 -0.10 -13.89
CA LEU A 22 15.23 1.16 -14.03
C LEU A 22 15.39 1.58 -15.50
N VAL A 23 15.69 0.63 -16.40
CA VAL A 23 15.78 0.90 -17.85
C VAL A 23 14.40 1.27 -18.40
N GLY A 24 13.35 0.52 -18.03
CA GLY A 24 11.99 0.87 -18.41
C GLY A 24 11.57 2.25 -17.89
N GLY A 25 11.94 2.59 -16.64
CA GLY A 25 11.71 3.90 -16.04
C GLY A 25 12.43 5.05 -16.76
N TYR A 26 13.67 4.84 -17.18
CA TYR A 26 14.40 5.82 -17.99
C TYR A 26 13.65 6.15 -19.28
N PHE A 27 13.21 5.13 -20.02
CA PHE A 27 12.41 5.35 -21.23
C PHE A 27 11.05 5.96 -20.91
N ALA A 28 10.41 5.56 -19.83
CA ALA A 28 9.10 6.07 -19.44
C ALA A 28 9.14 7.57 -19.10
N THR A 29 10.20 8.06 -18.44
CA THR A 29 10.32 9.48 -18.10
C THR A 29 10.37 10.41 -19.31
N SER A 30 10.84 9.93 -20.47
CA SER A 30 10.83 10.69 -21.72
C SER A 30 9.44 10.75 -22.40
N GLN A 31 8.49 9.94 -21.94
CA GLN A 31 7.17 9.77 -22.52
C GLN A 31 6.02 10.24 -21.62
N VAL A 32 6.32 10.89 -20.52
CA VAL A 32 5.30 11.48 -19.64
C VAL A 32 4.50 12.59 -20.37
N PRO A 33 3.26 12.89 -19.95
CA PRO A 33 2.48 13.96 -20.55
C PRO A 33 3.22 15.29 -20.46
N PRO A 34 3.41 16.04 -21.55
CA PRO A 34 4.09 17.32 -21.47
C PRO A 34 3.25 18.32 -20.68
N ILE A 35 3.90 19.13 -19.82
CA ILE A 35 3.25 20.28 -19.21
C ILE A 35 3.55 21.47 -20.13
N PRO A 36 2.53 22.08 -20.75
CA PRO A 36 2.75 23.17 -21.70
C PRO A 36 3.23 24.45 -21.00
N GLU A 37 4.18 25.17 -21.59
CA GLU A 37 4.58 26.48 -21.11
C GLU A 37 3.45 27.50 -21.26
N LYS A 38 2.64 27.35 -22.31
CA LYS A 38 1.47 28.19 -22.59
C LYS A 38 0.32 27.34 -23.13
N VAL A 39 -0.88 27.61 -22.65
CA VAL A 39 -2.13 27.09 -23.21
C VAL A 39 -2.90 28.29 -23.76
N VAL A 40 -3.26 28.26 -25.04
CA VAL A 40 -3.91 29.36 -25.74
C VAL A 40 -5.12 28.87 -26.56
N SER A 41 -6.10 29.75 -26.77
CA SER A 41 -7.19 29.55 -27.74
C SER A 41 -7.17 30.70 -28.73
N GLY A 42 -6.59 30.46 -29.91
CA GLY A 42 -6.18 31.54 -30.80
C GLY A 42 -5.19 32.48 -30.13
N ALA A 43 -5.52 33.76 -30.02
CA ALA A 43 -4.68 34.76 -29.34
C ALA A 43 -4.93 34.88 -27.82
N ALA A 44 -6.00 34.27 -27.30
CA ALA A 44 -6.39 34.37 -25.89
C ALA A 44 -5.61 33.39 -25.02
N PRO A 45 -4.95 33.83 -23.92
CA PRO A 45 -4.33 32.92 -22.96
C PRO A 45 -5.42 32.19 -22.15
N VAL A 46 -5.23 30.89 -21.96
CA VAL A 46 -6.12 30.05 -21.12
C VAL A 46 -5.44 29.73 -19.79
N THR A 47 -4.22 29.19 -19.82
CA THR A 47 -3.40 28.92 -18.62
C THR A 47 -1.92 28.78 -19.01
N ASP A 48 -1.05 28.54 -18.04
CA ASP A 48 0.39 28.39 -18.26
C ASP A 48 1.03 27.37 -17.30
N LEU A 49 2.29 27.02 -17.56
CA LEU A 49 3.10 26.13 -16.74
C LEU A 49 3.09 26.53 -15.26
N ALA A 50 3.20 27.84 -14.98
CA ALA A 50 3.30 28.32 -13.61
C ALA A 50 2.00 28.07 -12.82
N SER A 51 0.83 28.29 -13.44
CA SER A 51 -0.48 28.02 -12.85
C SER A 51 -0.68 26.52 -12.61
N ILE A 52 -0.37 25.69 -13.60
CA ILE A 52 -0.48 24.21 -13.49
C ILE A 52 0.41 23.69 -12.35
N MET A 53 1.66 24.16 -12.26
CA MET A 53 2.59 23.71 -11.22
C MET A 53 2.24 24.21 -9.82
N ARG A 54 1.73 25.46 -9.69
CA ARG A 54 1.18 25.93 -8.41
C ARG A 54 -0.06 25.15 -8.02
N GLY A 55 -0.87 24.75 -9.01
CA GLY A 55 -2.04 23.89 -8.78
C GLY A 55 -1.64 22.51 -8.25
N GLN A 56 -0.61 21.88 -8.83
CA GLN A 56 -0.05 20.63 -8.30
C GLN A 56 0.48 20.80 -6.87
N ASP A 57 1.20 21.89 -6.59
CA ASP A 57 1.71 22.21 -5.25
C ASP A 57 0.57 22.38 -4.22
N ALA A 58 -0.47 23.12 -4.58
CA ALA A 58 -1.65 23.30 -3.73
C ALA A 58 -2.44 21.99 -3.53
N TYR A 59 -2.58 21.17 -4.58
CA TYR A 59 -3.18 19.84 -4.50
C TYR A 59 -2.48 18.96 -3.46
N GLN A 60 -1.15 18.98 -3.44
CA GLN A 60 -0.34 18.23 -2.48
C GLN A 60 -0.43 18.85 -1.08
N ARG A 61 -0.28 20.17 -0.97
CA ARG A 61 -0.26 20.90 0.30
C ARG A 61 -1.51 20.72 1.12
N TYR A 62 -2.68 20.72 0.49
CA TYR A 62 -3.97 20.54 1.17
C TYR A 62 -4.40 19.07 1.29
N GLY A 63 -3.53 18.12 0.92
CA GLY A 63 -3.81 16.70 1.05
C GLY A 63 -5.01 16.24 0.21
N LEU A 64 -5.23 16.84 -0.97
CA LEU A 64 -6.38 16.50 -1.81
C LEU A 64 -6.31 15.06 -2.35
N MET A 65 -5.12 14.46 -2.40
CA MET A 65 -4.95 13.04 -2.71
C MET A 65 -5.56 12.11 -1.65
N ASP A 66 -5.77 12.61 -0.42
CA ASP A 66 -6.48 11.90 0.64
C ASP A 66 -8.01 12.05 0.56
N HIS A 67 -8.53 12.93 -0.28
CA HIS A 67 -9.96 13.06 -0.58
C HIS A 67 -10.36 12.27 -1.82
N GLY A 68 -9.64 12.46 -2.91
CA GLY A 68 -9.87 11.85 -4.21
C GLY A 68 -8.59 11.38 -4.86
N SER A 69 -8.62 11.16 -6.17
CA SER A 69 -7.48 10.64 -6.92
C SER A 69 -7.22 11.45 -8.19
N VAL A 70 -6.01 11.33 -8.74
CA VAL A 70 -5.67 11.73 -10.10
C VAL A 70 -5.15 10.50 -10.82
N TRP A 71 -5.73 10.16 -11.96
CA TRP A 71 -5.43 8.95 -12.74
C TRP A 71 -5.53 7.66 -11.90
N GLY A 72 -6.50 7.63 -10.98
CA GLY A 72 -6.75 6.50 -10.08
C GLY A 72 -5.83 6.42 -8.87
N HIS A 73 -4.80 7.25 -8.78
CA HIS A 73 -3.90 7.27 -7.62
C HIS A 73 -4.39 8.26 -6.57
N GLY A 74 -4.73 7.75 -5.40
CA GLY A 74 -5.25 8.51 -4.27
C GLY A 74 -6.42 7.83 -3.56
N SER A 75 -7.13 8.60 -2.73
CA SER A 75 -8.25 8.12 -1.93
C SER A 75 -9.47 7.79 -2.77
N LEU A 76 -10.28 6.88 -2.22
CA LEU A 76 -11.51 6.38 -2.86
C LEU A 76 -12.77 7.14 -2.41
N ARG A 77 -12.67 8.06 -1.46
CA ARG A 77 -13.83 8.76 -0.88
C ARG A 77 -14.42 9.80 -1.82
N GLY A 78 -13.56 10.58 -2.42
CA GLY A 78 -13.95 11.59 -3.40
C GLY A 78 -13.90 11.07 -4.84
N MET A 79 -14.20 11.99 -5.75
CA MET A 79 -14.07 11.74 -7.18
C MET A 79 -12.61 11.52 -7.61
N ASP A 80 -12.39 10.91 -8.75
CA ASP A 80 -11.13 11.07 -9.48
C ASP A 80 -11.18 12.42 -10.20
N PHE A 81 -10.26 13.31 -9.82
CA PHE A 81 -10.28 14.70 -10.30
C PHE A 81 -10.08 14.82 -11.80
N ALA A 82 -9.24 13.94 -12.39
CA ALA A 82 -9.02 13.91 -13.84
C ALA A 82 -10.25 13.36 -14.58
N ALA A 83 -10.82 12.24 -14.11
CA ALA A 83 -12.00 11.62 -14.71
C ALA A 83 -13.22 12.55 -14.65
N HIS A 84 -13.45 13.16 -13.49
CA HIS A 84 -14.57 14.06 -13.27
C HIS A 84 -14.45 15.32 -14.12
N THR A 85 -13.26 15.94 -14.13
CA THR A 85 -12.99 17.12 -14.96
C THR A 85 -13.16 16.80 -16.45
N LEU A 86 -12.60 15.69 -16.94
CA LEU A 86 -12.70 15.29 -18.34
C LEU A 86 -14.15 15.06 -18.76
N HIS A 87 -14.94 14.38 -17.93
CA HIS A 87 -16.36 14.14 -18.20
C HIS A 87 -17.16 15.45 -18.30
N LEU A 88 -17.01 16.34 -17.31
CA LEU A 88 -17.71 17.62 -17.30
C LEU A 88 -17.27 18.54 -18.44
N MET A 89 -15.97 18.57 -18.75
CA MET A 89 -15.47 19.27 -19.94
C MET A 89 -16.19 18.80 -21.21
N GLY A 90 -16.28 17.47 -21.41
CA GLY A 90 -17.03 16.89 -22.51
C GLY A 90 -18.50 17.32 -22.55
N GLN A 91 -19.16 17.44 -21.40
CA GLN A 91 -20.53 17.97 -21.30
C GLN A 91 -20.62 19.43 -21.73
N HIS A 92 -19.73 20.30 -21.20
CA HIS A 92 -19.71 21.72 -21.55
C HIS A 92 -19.38 21.95 -23.03
N MET A 93 -18.47 21.16 -23.60
CA MET A 93 -18.15 21.23 -25.05
C MET A 93 -19.38 20.86 -25.90
N ARG A 94 -20.19 19.85 -25.47
CA ARG A 94 -21.44 19.49 -26.15
C ARG A 94 -22.47 20.63 -26.09
N ASP A 95 -22.63 21.23 -24.95
CA ASP A 95 -23.53 22.40 -24.79
C ASP A 95 -23.10 23.56 -25.67
N PHE A 96 -21.80 23.86 -25.73
CA PHE A 96 -21.24 24.90 -26.58
C PHE A 96 -21.47 24.61 -28.09
N ALA A 97 -21.24 23.38 -28.51
CA ALA A 97 -21.50 22.95 -29.90
C ALA A 97 -23.00 22.99 -30.26
N ALA A 98 -23.87 22.54 -29.35
CA ALA A 98 -25.31 22.55 -29.49
C ALA A 98 -25.89 23.97 -29.65
N ALA A 99 -25.27 24.95 -29.02
CA ALA A 99 -25.65 26.37 -29.07
C ALA A 99 -25.01 27.13 -30.23
N GLY A 100 -24.39 26.43 -31.19
CA GLY A 100 -23.73 27.05 -32.35
C GLY A 100 -22.50 27.88 -32.01
N GLY A 101 -21.71 27.44 -31.04
CA GLY A 101 -20.46 28.10 -30.62
C GLY A 101 -20.69 29.21 -29.58
N ARG A 102 -21.76 29.16 -28.82
CA ARG A 102 -22.09 30.12 -27.76
C ARG A 102 -22.22 29.43 -26.39
N PRO A 103 -21.83 30.10 -25.30
CA PRO A 103 -22.05 29.58 -23.94
C PRO A 103 -23.55 29.47 -23.63
N GLN A 104 -24.07 28.22 -23.55
CA GLN A 104 -25.48 27.97 -23.18
C GLN A 104 -25.58 26.61 -22.48
N PRO A 105 -25.52 26.57 -21.15
CA PRO A 105 -25.67 25.34 -20.37
C PRO A 105 -27.00 24.63 -20.68
N GLY A 106 -26.98 23.30 -20.86
CA GLY A 106 -28.15 22.47 -21.11
C GLY A 106 -28.66 22.47 -22.55
N ALA A 107 -28.04 23.21 -23.47
CA ALA A 107 -28.46 23.27 -24.88
C ALA A 107 -28.45 21.89 -25.57
N TYR A 108 -27.44 21.04 -25.25
CA TYR A 108 -27.33 19.70 -25.80
C TYR A 108 -28.52 18.79 -25.40
N LYS A 109 -29.01 18.88 -24.15
CA LYS A 109 -30.12 18.04 -23.67
C LYS A 109 -31.41 18.23 -24.45
N ALA A 110 -31.63 19.43 -24.97
CA ALA A 110 -32.83 19.78 -25.72
C ALA A 110 -32.82 19.30 -27.18
N LEU A 111 -31.70 18.78 -27.72
CA LEU A 111 -31.59 18.39 -29.11
C LEU A 111 -32.15 17.01 -29.39
N PRO A 112 -32.66 16.77 -30.65
CA PRO A 112 -32.98 15.43 -31.14
C PRO A 112 -31.76 14.49 -31.14
N GLU A 113 -31.98 13.18 -30.95
CA GLU A 113 -30.95 12.16 -30.87
C GLU A 113 -29.97 12.11 -32.06
N ALA A 114 -30.46 12.39 -33.29
CA ALA A 114 -29.60 12.46 -34.48
C ALA A 114 -28.56 13.60 -34.38
N LYS A 115 -28.97 14.77 -33.90
CA LYS A 115 -28.09 15.92 -33.64
C LYS A 115 -27.12 15.68 -32.48
N LYS A 116 -27.58 15.03 -31.42
CA LYS A 116 -26.72 14.63 -30.30
C LYS A 116 -25.57 13.74 -30.78
N ARG A 117 -25.85 12.71 -31.59
CA ARG A 117 -24.81 11.80 -32.13
C ARG A 117 -23.79 12.53 -32.99
N GLU A 118 -24.23 13.50 -33.82
CA GLU A 118 -23.33 14.32 -34.65
C GLU A 118 -22.36 15.11 -33.74
N ILE A 119 -22.89 15.78 -32.69
CA ILE A 119 -22.11 16.53 -31.73
C ILE A 119 -21.17 15.61 -30.90
N ASP A 120 -21.65 14.44 -30.48
CA ASP A 120 -20.82 13.48 -29.75
C ASP A 120 -19.58 13.07 -30.53
N VAL A 121 -19.75 12.72 -31.80
CA VAL A 121 -18.63 12.37 -32.69
C VAL A 121 -17.64 13.53 -32.83
N ALA A 122 -18.16 14.75 -33.05
CA ALA A 122 -17.33 15.95 -33.19
C ALA A 122 -16.55 16.27 -31.90
N VAL A 123 -17.20 16.23 -30.74
CA VAL A 123 -16.57 16.51 -29.44
C VAL A 123 -15.52 15.45 -29.09
N ILE A 124 -15.81 14.16 -29.34
CA ILE A 124 -14.84 13.09 -29.15
C ILE A 124 -13.61 13.31 -30.04
N ALA A 125 -13.80 13.58 -31.33
CA ALA A 125 -12.70 13.86 -32.25
C ALA A 125 -11.85 15.07 -31.81
N GLU A 126 -12.51 16.11 -31.32
CA GLU A 126 -11.88 17.32 -30.80
C GLU A 126 -11.02 17.03 -29.54
N LEU A 127 -11.55 16.27 -28.57
CA LEU A 127 -10.82 15.85 -27.36
C LEU A 127 -9.63 14.95 -27.68
N LYS A 128 -9.77 14.02 -28.65
CA LYS A 128 -8.72 13.09 -29.04
C LYS A 128 -7.58 13.74 -29.84
N THR A 129 -7.84 14.86 -30.50
CA THR A 129 -6.83 15.55 -31.32
C THR A 129 -5.78 16.22 -30.43
N ASN A 130 -4.53 15.78 -30.54
CA ASN A 130 -3.40 16.40 -29.85
C ASN A 130 -2.94 17.65 -30.60
N ARG A 131 -3.06 18.80 -29.94
CA ARG A 131 -2.64 20.11 -30.49
C ARG A 131 -1.44 20.70 -29.71
N TYR A 132 -0.70 19.84 -29.01
CA TYR A 132 0.54 20.24 -28.35
C TYR A 132 1.68 20.30 -29.37
N THR A 133 2.39 21.42 -29.39
CA THR A 133 3.56 21.64 -30.25
C THR A 133 4.84 21.59 -29.42
N ALA A 134 5.62 20.54 -29.57
CA ALA A 134 6.82 20.32 -28.75
C ALA A 134 7.89 21.42 -28.96
N GLY A 135 8.06 21.94 -30.17
CA GLY A 135 9.05 22.97 -30.48
C GLY A 135 8.82 24.31 -29.75
N THR A 136 7.56 24.69 -29.57
CA THR A 136 7.16 25.92 -28.86
C THR A 136 6.68 25.64 -27.43
N LYS A 137 6.59 24.35 -27.06
CA LYS A 137 6.00 23.87 -25.80
C LYS A 137 4.63 24.50 -25.50
N SER A 138 3.84 24.75 -26.53
CA SER A 138 2.52 25.37 -26.44
C SER A 138 1.42 24.35 -26.75
N LEU A 139 0.30 24.46 -26.04
CA LEU A 139 -0.93 23.74 -26.29
C LEU A 139 -1.97 24.70 -26.85
N GLU A 140 -2.44 24.46 -28.06
CA GLU A 140 -3.58 25.16 -28.61
C GLU A 140 -4.85 24.40 -28.27
N VAL A 141 -5.78 25.05 -27.59
CA VAL A 141 -7.11 24.49 -27.31
C VAL A 141 -8.16 25.18 -28.17
N THR A 142 -9.23 24.45 -28.48
CA THR A 142 -10.33 25.03 -29.24
C THR A 142 -11.17 25.99 -28.40
N PRO A 143 -12.00 26.85 -29.01
CA PRO A 143 -12.91 27.70 -28.25
C PRO A 143 -13.85 26.93 -27.34
N SER A 144 -14.31 25.72 -27.73
CA SER A 144 -15.16 24.88 -26.89
C SER A 144 -14.40 24.33 -25.67
N GLN A 145 -13.13 23.94 -25.82
CA GLN A 145 -12.26 23.50 -24.72
C GLN A 145 -11.93 24.67 -23.77
N ALA A 146 -11.68 25.87 -24.31
CA ALA A 146 -11.44 27.05 -23.49
C ALA A 146 -12.68 27.44 -22.67
N TYR A 147 -13.87 27.39 -23.29
CA TYR A 147 -15.13 27.58 -22.59
C TYR A 147 -15.32 26.52 -21.49
N ALA A 148 -15.10 25.26 -21.79
CA ALA A 148 -15.21 24.18 -20.81
C ALA A 148 -14.27 24.39 -19.62
N GLN A 149 -13.04 24.85 -19.85
CA GLN A 149 -12.10 25.14 -18.77
C GLN A 149 -12.58 26.29 -17.87
N GLU A 150 -13.20 27.32 -18.43
CA GLU A 150 -13.74 28.41 -17.61
C GLU A 150 -14.92 27.94 -16.75
N GLU A 151 -15.77 27.05 -17.27
CA GLU A 151 -16.82 26.42 -16.47
C GLU A 151 -16.25 25.51 -15.37
N MET A 152 -15.16 24.77 -15.66
CA MET A 152 -14.46 23.97 -14.67
C MET A 152 -13.83 24.81 -13.56
N ARG A 153 -13.30 25.99 -13.88
CA ARG A 153 -12.81 26.95 -12.85
C ARG A 153 -13.92 27.36 -11.89
N LYS A 154 -15.10 27.67 -12.42
CA LYS A 154 -16.28 28.01 -11.59
C LYS A 154 -16.72 26.83 -10.72
N TYR A 155 -16.69 25.63 -11.30
CA TYR A 155 -17.02 24.39 -10.59
C TYR A 155 -16.07 24.18 -9.41
N TRP A 156 -14.76 24.17 -9.66
CA TRP A 156 -13.75 23.92 -8.62
C TRP A 156 -13.64 25.06 -7.60
N GLU A 157 -13.89 26.32 -8.03
CA GLU A 157 -14.03 27.45 -7.09
C GLU A 157 -15.10 27.20 -6.06
N LYS A 158 -16.24 26.68 -6.49
CA LYS A 158 -17.38 26.35 -5.61
C LYS A 158 -17.04 25.14 -4.72
N GLU A 159 -16.61 24.03 -5.31
CA GLU A 159 -16.39 22.77 -4.59
C GLU A 159 -15.30 22.88 -3.52
N LEU A 160 -14.19 23.51 -3.83
CA LEU A 160 -13.04 23.67 -2.93
C LEU A 160 -13.17 24.87 -1.97
N GLY A 161 -14.02 25.83 -2.31
CA GLY A 161 -14.26 27.04 -1.50
C GLY A 161 -15.42 26.88 -0.54
N ALA A 162 -16.62 26.65 -1.04
CA ALA A 162 -17.83 26.43 -0.24
C ALA A 162 -17.83 25.04 0.42
N GLY A 163 -17.13 24.08 -0.18
CA GLY A 163 -17.11 22.69 0.22
C GLY A 163 -18.30 21.89 -0.33
N ASP A 164 -18.12 20.57 -0.45
CA ASP A 164 -19.19 19.61 -0.68
C ASP A 164 -19.03 18.44 0.30
N PRO A 165 -19.87 18.35 1.34
CA PRO A 165 -19.79 17.28 2.34
C PRO A 165 -19.91 15.88 1.73
N ARG A 166 -20.62 15.73 0.59
CA ARG A 166 -20.79 14.43 -0.08
C ARG A 166 -19.46 13.84 -0.55
N TYR A 167 -18.47 14.71 -0.82
CA TYR A 167 -17.09 14.32 -1.15
C TYR A 167 -16.11 14.49 0.02
N GLY A 168 -16.60 14.89 1.19
CA GLY A 168 -15.77 15.13 2.36
C GLY A 168 -15.04 16.47 2.35
N PHE A 169 -15.37 17.39 1.44
CA PHE A 169 -14.83 18.75 1.42
C PHE A 169 -15.54 19.64 2.43
N LEU A 170 -14.77 20.14 3.41
CA LEU A 170 -15.24 21.15 4.34
C LEU A 170 -15.16 22.55 3.70
N PRO A 171 -15.98 23.51 4.15
CA PRO A 171 -15.82 24.89 3.72
C PRO A 171 -14.39 25.39 3.95
N GLY A 172 -13.82 26.00 2.91
CA GLY A 172 -12.43 26.52 2.97
C GLY A 172 -11.37 25.43 2.90
N THR A 173 -11.66 24.25 2.37
CA THR A 173 -10.64 23.18 2.12
C THR A 173 -9.44 23.73 1.38
N VAL A 174 -9.63 24.63 0.41
CA VAL A 174 -8.59 25.45 -0.21
C VAL A 174 -8.91 26.91 0.04
N PRO A 175 -8.13 27.62 0.88
CA PRO A 175 -8.53 28.92 1.41
C PRO A 175 -8.64 30.05 0.37
N THR A 176 -7.68 30.13 -0.57
CA THR A 176 -7.59 31.28 -1.48
C THR A 176 -8.19 31.00 -2.86
N ALA A 177 -8.85 32.00 -3.45
CA ALA A 177 -9.40 31.90 -4.80
C ALA A 177 -8.31 31.64 -5.86
N GLN A 178 -7.10 32.17 -5.66
CA GLN A 178 -6.00 31.94 -6.59
C GLN A 178 -5.54 30.48 -6.58
N GLU A 179 -5.40 29.87 -5.39
CA GLU A 179 -5.03 28.44 -5.29
C GLU A 179 -6.11 27.53 -5.87
N ARG A 180 -7.40 27.85 -5.66
CA ARG A 180 -8.50 27.11 -6.28
C ARG A 180 -8.47 27.18 -7.80
N LYS A 181 -8.18 28.36 -8.36
CA LYS A 181 -7.97 28.54 -9.80
C LYS A 181 -6.77 27.73 -10.31
N ASP A 182 -5.64 27.81 -9.63
CA ASP A 182 -4.43 27.07 -10.00
C ASP A 182 -4.68 25.53 -9.95
N ILE A 183 -5.42 25.04 -8.95
CA ILE A 183 -5.85 23.63 -8.86
C ILE A 183 -6.77 23.26 -10.04
N ALA A 184 -7.71 24.12 -10.42
CA ALA A 184 -8.56 23.88 -11.59
C ALA A 184 -7.74 23.81 -12.88
N ASP A 185 -6.67 24.59 -13.02
CA ASP A 185 -5.76 24.53 -14.16
C ASP A 185 -4.88 23.26 -14.14
N PHE A 186 -4.49 22.78 -12.97
CA PHE A 186 -3.84 21.49 -12.81
C PHE A 186 -4.78 20.31 -13.17
N PHE A 187 -6.03 20.33 -12.72
CA PHE A 187 -7.01 19.31 -13.07
C PHE A 187 -7.38 19.34 -14.56
N PHE A 188 -7.40 20.53 -15.17
CA PHE A 188 -7.54 20.65 -16.63
C PHE A 188 -6.41 19.95 -17.37
N TRP A 189 -5.15 20.15 -16.98
CA TRP A 189 -4.01 19.49 -17.58
C TRP A 189 -4.07 17.96 -17.39
N THR A 190 -4.45 17.48 -16.22
CA THR A 190 -4.60 16.04 -15.99
C THR A 190 -5.74 15.43 -16.82
N ALA A 191 -6.85 16.14 -16.99
CA ALA A 191 -7.96 15.76 -17.84
C ALA A 191 -7.58 15.77 -19.33
N TRP A 192 -6.85 16.79 -19.79
CA TRP A 192 -6.30 16.85 -21.14
C TRP A 192 -5.40 15.64 -21.43
N ALA A 193 -4.47 15.33 -20.54
CA ALA A 193 -3.59 14.19 -20.70
C ALA A 193 -4.34 12.84 -20.74
N ALA A 194 -5.45 12.72 -20.00
CA ALA A 194 -6.31 11.53 -19.99
C ALA A 194 -7.23 11.43 -21.21
N GLY A 195 -7.58 12.55 -21.82
CA GLY A 195 -8.49 12.62 -22.99
C GLY A 195 -7.76 12.56 -24.33
N THR A 196 -6.64 13.27 -24.44
CA THR A 196 -5.97 13.50 -25.74
C THR A 196 -5.05 12.33 -26.13
N ASN A 197 -5.03 11.97 -27.43
CA ASN A 197 -4.17 10.89 -27.90
C ASN A 197 -2.69 11.31 -27.91
N ARG A 198 -1.80 10.36 -27.70
CA ARG A 198 -0.36 10.56 -27.92
C ARG A 198 -0.08 10.84 -29.39
N PRO A 199 0.96 11.61 -29.71
CA PRO A 199 1.30 11.86 -31.12
C PRO A 199 1.50 10.57 -31.91
N GLY A 200 0.70 10.41 -32.99
CA GLY A 200 0.77 9.24 -33.86
C GLY A 200 0.18 7.94 -33.32
N LEU A 201 -0.49 7.97 -32.16
CA LEU A 201 -1.11 6.81 -31.52
C LEU A 201 -2.62 7.04 -31.34
N ASP A 202 -3.37 5.96 -31.13
CA ASP A 202 -4.82 5.96 -30.96
C ASP A 202 -5.27 5.88 -29.48
N TYR A 203 -4.34 6.05 -28.55
CA TYR A 203 -4.59 6.08 -27.10
C TYR A 203 -3.97 7.31 -26.43
N SER A 204 -4.56 7.70 -25.30
CA SER A 204 -4.14 8.89 -24.54
C SER A 204 -2.81 8.71 -23.79
N TYR A 205 -2.34 9.77 -23.14
CA TYR A 205 -1.14 9.67 -22.29
C TYR A 205 -1.32 8.72 -21.09
N THR A 206 -2.56 8.47 -20.68
CA THR A 206 -2.91 7.51 -19.63
C THR A 206 -3.44 6.18 -20.20
N ASN A 207 -3.05 5.80 -21.42
CA ASN A 207 -3.50 4.58 -22.12
C ASN A 207 -5.04 4.49 -22.19
N SER A 208 -5.69 5.61 -22.50
CA SER A 208 -7.15 5.81 -22.58
C SER A 208 -7.93 5.54 -21.28
N TRP A 209 -7.26 5.58 -20.13
CA TRP A 209 -7.92 5.63 -18.83
C TRP A 209 -8.26 7.09 -18.46
N PRO A 210 -9.37 7.41 -17.82
CA PRO A 210 -10.39 6.54 -17.22
C PRO A 210 -11.44 6.02 -18.23
N PRO A 211 -12.13 4.90 -17.90
CA PRO A 211 -13.28 4.45 -18.66
C PRO A 211 -14.38 5.51 -18.77
N ASP A 212 -14.56 6.09 -19.94
CA ASP A 212 -15.66 7.00 -20.27
C ASP A 212 -15.90 7.05 -21.78
N ARG A 213 -16.89 6.32 -22.26
CA ARG A 213 -17.22 6.27 -23.68
C ARG A 213 -17.69 7.62 -24.21
N SER A 214 -18.22 8.49 -23.35
CA SER A 214 -18.71 9.80 -23.78
C SER A 214 -17.58 10.73 -24.22
N VAL A 215 -16.34 10.50 -23.79
CA VAL A 215 -15.13 11.23 -24.21
C VAL A 215 -14.22 10.40 -25.10
N GLY A 216 -14.69 9.22 -25.55
CA GLY A 216 -13.96 8.33 -26.44
C GLY A 216 -12.90 7.46 -25.77
N ASN A 217 -12.90 7.34 -24.43
CA ASN A 217 -12.00 6.45 -23.71
C ASN A 217 -12.60 5.04 -23.61
N SER A 218 -11.82 4.03 -24.04
CA SER A 218 -12.14 2.61 -23.96
C SER A 218 -10.88 1.77 -23.76
N ALA A 219 -11.04 0.57 -23.20
CA ALA A 219 -9.93 -0.35 -23.01
C ALA A 219 -9.29 -0.73 -24.36
N SER A 220 -7.96 -0.75 -24.38
CA SER A 220 -7.20 -1.14 -25.56
C SER A 220 -7.18 -2.66 -25.76
N THR A 221 -6.97 -3.09 -27.03
CA THR A 221 -6.73 -4.50 -27.35
C THR A 221 -5.48 -5.04 -26.63
N GLU A 222 -4.47 -4.20 -26.42
CA GLU A 222 -3.27 -4.56 -25.66
C GLU A 222 -3.60 -4.96 -24.22
N ALA A 223 -4.51 -4.25 -23.54
CA ALA A 223 -4.92 -4.60 -22.18
C ALA A 223 -5.55 -5.99 -22.10
N LEU A 224 -6.37 -6.36 -23.11
CA LEU A 224 -6.95 -7.70 -23.20
C LEU A 224 -5.88 -8.76 -23.48
N LEU A 225 -5.00 -8.52 -24.47
CA LEU A 225 -3.93 -9.45 -24.85
C LEU A 225 -2.99 -9.74 -23.68
N TRP A 226 -2.51 -8.71 -23.01
CA TRP A 226 -1.61 -8.88 -21.87
C TRP A 226 -2.29 -9.55 -20.67
N SER A 227 -3.59 -9.37 -20.49
CA SER A 227 -4.36 -10.11 -19.47
C SER A 227 -4.39 -11.61 -19.76
N MET A 228 -4.60 -12.00 -21.03
CA MET A 228 -4.57 -13.43 -21.43
C MET A 228 -3.17 -14.02 -21.25
N ILE A 229 -2.12 -13.31 -21.65
CA ILE A 229 -0.73 -13.75 -21.48
C ILE A 229 -0.39 -13.88 -19.99
N SER A 230 -0.86 -12.99 -19.14
CA SER A 230 -0.65 -13.03 -17.68
C SER A 230 -1.26 -14.28 -17.05
N ILE A 231 -2.47 -14.66 -17.46
CA ILE A 231 -3.12 -15.90 -17.00
C ILE A 231 -2.31 -17.14 -17.42
N LEU A 232 -1.83 -17.18 -18.66
CA LEU A 232 -0.99 -18.28 -19.15
C LEU A 232 0.33 -18.35 -18.38
N ALA A 233 0.97 -17.20 -18.13
CA ALA A 233 2.22 -17.10 -17.37
C ALA A 233 2.05 -17.64 -15.94
N LEU A 234 0.96 -17.30 -15.25
CA LEU A 234 0.65 -17.84 -13.93
C LEU A 234 0.62 -19.37 -13.94
N PHE A 235 -0.14 -19.98 -14.84
CA PHE A 235 -0.26 -21.46 -14.88
C PHE A 235 1.06 -22.14 -15.23
N ILE A 236 1.85 -21.58 -16.15
CA ILE A 236 3.16 -22.12 -16.53
C ILE A 236 4.12 -22.06 -15.34
N VAL A 237 4.23 -20.91 -14.66
CA VAL A 237 5.14 -20.74 -13.54
C VAL A 237 4.69 -21.55 -12.32
N LEU A 238 3.40 -21.61 -12.04
CA LEU A 238 2.83 -22.46 -10.97
C LEU A 238 3.19 -23.94 -11.21
N GLY A 239 2.98 -24.44 -12.43
CA GLY A 239 3.37 -25.81 -12.80
C GLY A 239 4.87 -26.05 -12.65
N MET A 240 5.70 -25.08 -13.06
CA MET A 240 7.17 -25.15 -12.89
C MET A 240 7.58 -25.18 -11.41
N VAL A 241 6.99 -24.34 -10.58
CA VAL A 241 7.29 -24.30 -9.13
C VAL A 241 6.89 -25.60 -8.45
N ILE A 242 5.70 -26.14 -8.73
CA ILE A 242 5.25 -27.44 -8.22
C ILE A 242 6.24 -28.54 -8.64
N TYR A 243 6.65 -28.57 -9.90
CA TYR A 243 7.65 -29.54 -10.39
C TYR A 243 8.98 -29.42 -9.63
N ILE A 244 9.50 -28.18 -9.47
CA ILE A 244 10.79 -27.93 -8.78
C ILE A 244 10.69 -28.38 -7.31
N VAL A 245 9.61 -27.99 -6.62
CA VAL A 245 9.41 -28.34 -5.20
C VAL A 245 9.34 -29.85 -5.02
N HIS A 246 8.59 -30.54 -5.87
CA HIS A 246 8.48 -32.00 -5.82
C HIS A 246 9.80 -32.70 -6.21
N ARG A 247 10.41 -32.31 -7.32
CA ARG A 247 11.62 -32.94 -7.89
C ARG A 247 12.85 -32.85 -6.98
N TYR A 248 12.96 -31.73 -6.25
CA TYR A 248 14.15 -31.46 -5.43
C TYR A 248 13.92 -31.60 -3.93
N GLY A 249 12.73 -31.97 -3.49
CA GLY A 249 12.41 -32.30 -2.09
C GLY A 249 12.72 -31.16 -1.12
N PHE A 250 12.07 -29.99 -1.30
CA PHE A 250 12.34 -28.82 -0.46
C PHE A 250 11.87 -28.98 0.99
N PHE A 251 10.90 -29.87 1.25
CA PHE A 251 10.24 -30.03 2.55
C PHE A 251 10.71 -31.25 3.36
N TYR A 252 11.76 -31.91 2.98
CA TYR A 252 12.28 -33.08 3.70
C TYR A 252 13.19 -32.67 4.86
N GLY A 253 12.96 -33.20 6.03
CA GLY A 253 13.78 -33.04 7.22
C GLY A 253 12.99 -33.34 8.50
N GLU A 254 13.59 -33.98 9.47
CA GLU A 254 13.03 -34.22 10.80
C GLU A 254 13.27 -32.97 11.67
N ALA A 255 12.23 -32.51 12.38
CA ALA A 255 12.28 -31.39 13.29
C ALA A 255 11.90 -31.84 14.72
N LYS A 256 12.47 -31.16 15.73
CA LYS A 256 12.25 -31.44 17.16
C LYS A 256 11.55 -30.24 17.82
N ALA A 257 10.32 -29.93 17.38
CA ALA A 257 9.63 -28.68 17.71
C ALA A 257 9.28 -28.55 19.20
N VAL A 258 8.83 -29.62 19.84
CA VAL A 258 8.44 -29.58 21.26
C VAL A 258 9.65 -29.32 22.13
N GLU A 259 10.72 -30.08 21.98
CA GLU A 259 11.96 -29.94 22.76
C GLU A 259 12.57 -28.53 22.57
N ALA A 260 12.66 -28.06 21.34
CA ALA A 260 13.21 -26.75 21.02
C ALA A 260 12.38 -25.60 21.62
N SER A 261 11.06 -25.71 21.60
CA SER A 261 10.17 -24.69 22.12
C SER A 261 10.22 -24.57 23.67
N TYR A 262 10.32 -25.68 24.37
CA TYR A 262 10.51 -25.66 25.84
C TYR A 262 11.90 -25.17 26.23
N LYS A 263 12.95 -25.55 25.47
CA LYS A 263 14.30 -25.01 25.66
C LYS A 263 14.35 -23.49 25.48
N LEU A 264 13.62 -22.98 24.47
CA LEU A 264 13.49 -21.55 24.25
C LEU A 264 12.82 -20.84 25.42
N LEU A 265 11.75 -21.41 25.99
CA LEU A 265 11.11 -20.85 27.19
C LEU A 265 12.03 -20.88 28.41
N ALA A 266 12.88 -21.89 28.56
CA ALA A 266 13.84 -21.98 29.64
C ALA A 266 15.03 -20.98 29.51
N THR A 267 15.23 -20.35 28.32
CA THR A 267 16.32 -19.40 28.12
C THR A 267 16.12 -18.13 28.96
N PRO A 268 17.16 -17.69 29.73
CA PRO A 268 17.07 -16.48 30.53
C PRO A 268 16.85 -15.22 29.68
N VAL A 269 16.00 -14.31 30.16
CA VAL A 269 15.68 -13.06 29.47
C VAL A 269 16.81 -12.05 29.62
N THR A 270 17.22 -11.44 28.50
CA THR A 270 18.25 -10.37 28.47
C THR A 270 17.62 -8.98 28.68
N PRO A 271 18.44 -7.96 29.05
CA PRO A 271 17.97 -6.58 29.23
C PRO A 271 17.32 -5.98 27.96
N SER A 272 17.88 -6.24 26.76
CA SER A 272 17.31 -5.73 25.51
C SER A 272 16.03 -6.46 25.12
N GLN A 273 15.93 -7.75 25.37
CA GLN A 273 14.68 -8.52 25.16
C GLN A 273 13.55 -7.98 26.03
N ARG A 274 13.81 -7.68 27.31
CA ARG A 274 12.80 -7.06 28.16
C ARG A 274 12.41 -5.65 27.68
N ALA A 275 13.37 -4.87 27.17
CA ALA A 275 13.11 -3.54 26.64
C ALA A 275 12.28 -3.59 25.35
N SER A 276 12.39 -4.65 24.52
CA SER A 276 11.59 -4.80 23.31
C SER A 276 10.09 -4.88 23.57
N ALA A 277 9.67 -5.27 24.79
CA ALA A 277 8.26 -5.26 25.19
C ALA A 277 7.60 -3.88 25.05
N LEU A 278 8.35 -2.81 25.21
CA LEU A 278 7.84 -1.44 25.03
C LEU A 278 7.48 -1.14 23.58
N PHE A 279 8.23 -1.70 22.60
CA PHE A 279 7.88 -1.61 21.18
C PHE A 279 6.51 -2.23 20.90
N PHE A 280 6.24 -3.38 21.50
CA PHE A 280 4.97 -4.10 21.31
C PHE A 280 3.79 -3.38 21.97
N LEU A 281 4.01 -2.73 23.11
CA LEU A 281 2.96 -1.89 23.73
C LEU A 281 2.65 -0.65 22.88
N VAL A 282 3.69 0.05 22.39
CA VAL A 282 3.50 1.19 21.51
C VAL A 282 2.81 0.75 20.21
N ALA A 283 3.24 -0.36 19.62
CA ALA A 283 2.59 -0.91 18.43
C ALA A 283 1.10 -1.23 18.69
N GLY A 284 0.77 -1.84 19.84
CA GLY A 284 -0.62 -2.12 20.21
C GLY A 284 -1.49 -0.86 20.37
N LEU A 285 -0.93 0.22 20.93
CA LEU A 285 -1.62 1.52 21.06
C LEU A 285 -1.83 2.18 19.69
N LEU A 286 -0.82 2.17 18.82
CA LEU A 286 -0.93 2.71 17.47
C LEU A 286 -1.93 1.90 16.63
N PHE A 287 -2.00 0.57 16.82
CA PHE A 287 -2.97 -0.29 16.16
C PHE A 287 -4.41 0.07 16.55
N ILE A 288 -4.69 0.30 17.83
CA ILE A 288 -6.01 0.79 18.28
C ILE A 288 -6.35 2.13 17.62
N LEU A 289 -5.42 3.09 17.65
CA LEU A 289 -5.63 4.40 17.03
C LEU A 289 -5.89 4.27 15.52
N GLN A 290 -5.15 3.39 14.83
CA GLN A 290 -5.30 3.12 13.40
C GLN A 290 -6.69 2.54 13.07
N ILE A 291 -7.19 1.57 13.85
CA ILE A 291 -8.51 0.97 13.64
C ILE A 291 -9.63 1.97 13.85
N PHE A 292 -9.53 2.85 14.87
CA PHE A 292 -10.51 3.92 15.06
C PHE A 292 -10.56 4.88 13.87
N ASN A 293 -9.40 5.26 13.31
CA ASN A 293 -9.36 6.06 12.10
C ASN A 293 -10.01 5.31 10.92
N GLY A 294 -9.78 4.00 10.78
CA GLY A 294 -10.43 3.17 9.76
C GLY A 294 -11.96 3.16 9.89
N GLY A 295 -12.47 3.03 11.11
CA GLY A 295 -13.90 3.12 11.41
C GLY A 295 -14.48 4.50 11.04
N LEU A 296 -13.79 5.59 11.39
CA LEU A 296 -14.16 6.95 10.97
C LEU A 296 -14.28 7.05 9.45
N LEU A 297 -13.26 6.59 8.71
CA LEU A 297 -13.23 6.63 7.24
C LEU A 297 -14.41 5.87 6.61
N ALA A 298 -14.74 4.69 7.14
CA ALA A 298 -15.87 3.90 6.66
C ALA A 298 -17.19 4.65 6.85
N HIS A 299 -17.39 5.28 8.01
CA HIS A 299 -18.62 5.96 8.35
C HIS A 299 -18.78 7.33 7.72
N TYR A 300 -17.71 8.03 7.36
CA TYR A 300 -17.79 9.24 6.52
C TYR A 300 -18.44 8.97 5.15
N THR A 301 -18.43 7.74 4.66
CA THR A 301 -19.09 7.38 3.39
C THR A 301 -20.60 7.40 3.49
N VAL A 302 -21.17 7.08 4.64
CA VAL A 302 -22.63 7.09 4.88
C VAL A 302 -23.13 8.33 5.62
N HIS A 303 -22.25 9.00 6.37
CA HIS A 303 -22.54 10.26 7.07
C HIS A 303 -21.50 11.32 6.72
N PRO A 304 -21.50 11.82 5.48
CA PRO A 304 -20.51 12.78 5.03
C PRO A 304 -20.65 14.12 5.80
N GLY A 305 -19.50 14.69 6.17
CA GLY A 305 -19.44 15.99 6.83
C GLY A 305 -19.71 16.01 8.33
N THR A 306 -20.45 15.05 8.86
CA THR A 306 -20.83 15.06 10.29
C THR A 306 -20.38 13.82 11.04
N PHE A 307 -20.03 12.74 10.33
CA PHE A 307 -19.89 11.43 10.97
C PHE A 307 -21.17 11.13 11.74
N TYR A 308 -21.27 10.56 12.86
CA TYR A 308 -22.51 10.49 13.67
C TYR A 308 -22.58 11.64 14.71
N VAL A 309 -21.50 12.37 14.87
CA VAL A 309 -21.36 13.47 15.82
C VAL A 309 -20.79 14.67 15.08
N GLU A 310 -21.57 15.72 14.97
CA GLU A 310 -21.26 16.92 14.17
C GLU A 310 -19.91 17.54 14.52
N ILE A 311 -19.55 17.58 15.81
CA ILE A 311 -18.28 18.12 16.25
C ILE A 311 -17.08 17.32 15.69
N ILE A 312 -17.21 15.99 15.56
CA ILE A 312 -16.16 15.15 14.98
C ILE A 312 -16.04 15.48 13.49
N GLY A 313 -17.13 15.48 12.74
CA GLY A 313 -17.10 15.79 11.30
C GLY A 313 -16.51 17.15 10.97
N LYS A 314 -16.77 18.17 11.82
CA LYS A 314 -16.26 19.54 11.64
C LYS A 314 -14.80 19.72 12.07
N THR A 315 -14.33 19.00 13.08
CA THR A 315 -13.01 19.18 13.66
C THR A 315 -11.96 18.20 13.15
N TYR A 316 -12.40 17.01 12.72
CA TYR A 316 -11.54 15.91 12.28
C TYR A 316 -11.88 15.53 10.83
N PRO A 317 -11.37 16.27 9.84
CA PRO A 317 -11.72 16.08 8.43
C PRO A 317 -11.27 14.72 7.90
N TYR A 318 -11.92 14.26 6.83
CA TYR A 318 -11.64 12.99 6.19
C TYR A 318 -10.17 12.81 5.79
N SER A 319 -9.54 13.84 5.19
CA SER A 319 -8.13 13.79 4.78
C SER A 319 -7.18 13.54 5.95
N TRP A 320 -7.43 14.12 7.09
CA TRP A 320 -6.63 13.86 8.29
C TRP A 320 -6.82 12.41 8.77
N ALA A 321 -8.06 11.94 8.90
CA ALA A 321 -8.35 10.55 9.29
C ALA A 321 -7.69 9.55 8.32
N LYS A 322 -7.74 9.82 7.01
CA LYS A 322 -7.12 8.99 5.96
C LYS A 322 -5.60 8.94 6.08
N SER A 323 -4.95 10.10 6.15
CA SER A 323 -3.49 10.20 6.31
C SER A 323 -3.01 9.46 7.57
N TRP A 324 -3.68 9.66 8.71
CA TRP A 324 -3.35 8.95 9.94
C TRP A 324 -3.59 7.44 9.85
N HIS A 325 -4.70 7.01 9.25
CA HIS A 325 -5.00 5.59 9.07
C HIS A 325 -3.87 4.85 8.34
N LEU A 326 -3.37 5.44 7.26
CA LEU A 326 -2.29 4.86 6.45
C LEU A 326 -0.95 4.85 7.18
N GLN A 327 -0.55 5.99 7.76
CA GLN A 327 0.74 6.09 8.45
C GLN A 327 0.80 5.22 9.72
N LEU A 328 -0.29 5.17 10.48
CA LEU A 328 -0.37 4.32 11.67
C LEU A 328 -0.26 2.84 11.32
N ALA A 329 -0.85 2.40 10.19
CA ALA A 329 -0.75 1.01 9.74
C ALA A 329 0.72 0.60 9.51
N ILE A 330 1.48 1.42 8.80
CA ILE A 330 2.91 1.18 8.55
C ILE A 330 3.70 1.22 9.87
N LEU A 331 3.45 2.21 10.72
CA LEU A 331 4.19 2.41 11.97
C LEU A 331 4.04 1.24 12.95
N TRP A 332 2.82 0.76 13.22
CA TRP A 332 2.66 -0.31 14.19
C TRP A 332 3.19 -1.66 13.68
N ILE A 333 3.06 -1.94 12.39
CA ILE A 333 3.64 -3.15 11.76
C ILE A 333 5.17 -3.09 11.86
N ALA A 334 5.78 -1.97 11.44
CA ALA A 334 7.23 -1.80 11.49
C ALA A 334 7.78 -1.89 12.92
N LEU A 335 7.14 -1.25 13.91
CA LEU A 335 7.55 -1.34 15.32
C LEU A 335 7.47 -2.77 15.86
N SER A 336 6.46 -3.54 15.45
CA SER A 336 6.32 -4.95 15.83
C SER A 336 7.47 -5.79 15.28
N TRP A 337 7.85 -5.58 14.03
CA TRP A 337 8.95 -6.28 13.40
C TRP A 337 10.30 -5.86 13.95
N MET A 338 10.50 -4.55 14.19
CA MET A 338 11.71 -4.01 14.84
C MET A 338 11.90 -4.58 16.25
N GLY A 339 10.84 -4.59 17.05
CA GLY A 339 10.84 -5.15 18.39
C GLY A 339 11.17 -6.64 18.40
N THR A 340 10.61 -7.41 17.47
CA THR A 340 10.88 -8.86 17.31
C THR A 340 12.33 -9.11 16.89
N ALA A 341 12.86 -8.31 15.97
CA ALA A 341 14.27 -8.41 15.56
C ALA A 341 15.22 -8.18 16.75
N ILE A 342 14.90 -7.19 17.59
CA ILE A 342 15.66 -6.92 18.83
C ILE A 342 15.55 -8.10 19.80
N TYR A 343 14.34 -8.68 19.95
CA TYR A 343 14.11 -9.84 20.80
C TYR A 343 14.85 -11.09 20.32
N LEU A 344 14.86 -11.34 19.00
CA LEU A 344 15.52 -12.51 18.40
C LEU A 344 17.05 -12.42 18.43
N ALA A 345 17.62 -11.23 18.35
CA ALA A 345 19.06 -11.04 18.20
C ALA A 345 19.91 -11.74 19.30
N PRO A 346 19.60 -11.62 20.61
CA PRO A 346 20.32 -12.37 21.64
C PRO A 346 20.09 -13.89 21.57
N LEU A 347 18.92 -14.35 21.14
CA LEU A 347 18.63 -15.79 20.98
C LEU A 347 19.50 -16.41 19.88
N VAL A 348 19.66 -15.69 18.76
CA VAL A 348 20.49 -16.12 17.64
C VAL A 348 21.99 -16.07 17.99
N ALA A 349 22.40 -15.01 18.71
CA ALA A 349 23.81 -14.79 19.05
C ALA A 349 24.28 -15.53 20.32
N GLY A 350 23.34 -16.02 21.14
CA GLY A 350 23.64 -16.64 22.44
C GLY A 350 24.13 -15.67 23.52
N LYS A 351 24.23 -14.37 23.22
CA LYS A 351 24.68 -13.32 24.14
C LYS A 351 24.18 -11.94 23.73
N GLU A 352 24.15 -11.02 24.69
CA GLU A 352 23.81 -9.61 24.47
C GLU A 352 25.06 -8.71 24.55
N PRO A 353 25.29 -7.79 23.59
CA PRO A 353 26.38 -6.81 23.68
C PRO A 353 26.17 -5.82 24.85
N LYS A 354 27.26 -5.36 25.47
CA LYS A 354 27.20 -4.32 26.54
C LYS A 354 26.50 -3.06 26.02
N GLY A 355 25.59 -2.49 26.81
CA GLY A 355 24.85 -1.26 26.46
C GLY A 355 23.72 -1.43 25.44
N GLN A 356 23.41 -2.63 25.02
CA GLN A 356 22.36 -2.90 24.01
C GLN A 356 20.98 -2.34 24.42
N LYS A 357 20.58 -2.52 25.69
CA LYS A 357 19.34 -1.97 26.23
C LYS A 357 19.23 -0.45 26.04
N VAL A 358 20.31 0.30 26.26
CA VAL A 358 20.30 1.77 26.12
C VAL A 358 20.04 2.16 24.67
N MET A 359 20.70 1.52 23.70
CA MET A 359 20.47 1.77 22.28
C MET A 359 19.03 1.44 21.88
N VAL A 360 18.46 0.35 22.39
CA VAL A 360 17.08 -0.04 22.17
C VAL A 360 16.10 1.02 22.68
N LEU A 361 16.34 1.58 23.89
CA LEU A 361 15.50 2.63 24.45
C LEU A 361 15.64 3.97 23.68
N ILE A 362 16.85 4.32 23.23
CA ILE A 362 17.05 5.48 22.34
C ILE A 362 16.29 5.31 21.02
N LEU A 363 16.36 4.12 20.41
CA LEU A 363 15.63 3.81 19.19
C LEU A 363 14.12 3.94 19.40
N LEU A 364 13.58 3.43 20.51
CA LEU A 364 12.17 3.57 20.83
C LEU A 364 11.78 5.04 20.98
N GLY A 365 12.56 5.82 21.73
CA GLY A 365 12.31 7.26 21.92
C GLY A 365 12.33 8.02 20.59
N ALA A 366 13.30 7.73 19.72
CA ALA A 366 13.37 8.29 18.37
C ALA A 366 12.17 7.88 17.50
N SER A 367 11.75 6.61 17.55
CA SER A 367 10.58 6.13 16.82
C SER A 367 9.28 6.81 17.26
N VAL A 368 9.08 6.97 18.58
CA VAL A 368 7.92 7.69 19.13
C VAL A 368 7.97 9.17 18.74
N PHE A 369 9.15 9.80 18.79
CA PHE A 369 9.31 11.21 18.39
C PHE A 369 8.94 11.42 16.92
N VAL A 370 9.42 10.56 16.02
CA VAL A 370 9.09 10.63 14.58
C VAL A 370 7.60 10.37 14.34
N ALA A 371 7.03 9.37 15.01
CA ALA A 371 5.61 9.06 14.88
C ALA A 371 4.73 10.24 15.34
N VAL A 372 4.95 10.77 16.53
CA VAL A 372 4.17 11.90 17.07
C VAL A 372 4.40 13.16 16.27
N GLY A 373 5.66 13.49 15.95
CA GLY A 373 6.00 14.69 15.17
C GLY A 373 5.43 14.63 13.75
N GLY A 374 5.53 13.47 13.09
CA GLY A 374 4.98 13.25 11.76
C GLY A 374 3.45 13.36 11.72
N LEU A 375 2.75 12.70 12.65
CA LEU A 375 1.29 12.76 12.73
C LEU A 375 0.78 14.19 13.04
N LEU A 376 1.41 14.90 13.95
CA LEU A 376 1.08 16.31 14.24
C LEU A 376 1.41 17.21 13.05
N GLY A 377 2.53 16.96 12.37
CA GLY A 377 2.93 17.68 11.17
C GLY A 377 1.88 17.59 10.06
N GLN A 378 1.33 16.39 9.82
CA GLN A 378 0.26 16.20 8.84
C GLN A 378 -0.96 17.07 9.14
N VAL A 379 -1.42 17.10 10.39
CA VAL A 379 -2.55 17.94 10.80
C VAL A 379 -2.27 19.42 10.56
N LEU A 380 -1.11 19.90 10.98
CA LEU A 380 -0.73 21.31 10.83
C LEU A 380 -0.54 21.69 9.35
N GLY A 381 -0.03 20.76 8.53
CA GLY A 381 0.12 20.94 7.09
C GLY A 381 -1.23 21.04 6.37
N ILE A 382 -2.13 20.07 6.59
CA ILE A 382 -3.47 20.03 5.98
C ILE A 382 -4.30 21.28 6.37
N LYS A 383 -4.16 21.76 7.62
CA LYS A 383 -4.83 22.97 8.11
C LYS A 383 -4.18 24.28 7.60
N GLY A 384 -3.08 24.19 6.85
CA GLY A 384 -2.39 25.38 6.32
C GLY A 384 -1.55 26.17 7.33
N TYR A 385 -1.39 25.69 8.57
CA TYR A 385 -0.68 26.42 9.64
C TYR A 385 0.84 26.51 9.46
N LEU A 386 1.42 25.68 8.58
CA LEU A 386 2.87 25.63 8.39
C LEU A 386 3.42 26.56 7.30
N GLY A 387 2.55 27.26 6.58
CA GLY A 387 2.99 28.14 5.50
C GLY A 387 3.91 27.40 4.52
N ASP A 388 5.07 27.96 4.18
CA ASP A 388 6.06 27.36 3.27
C ASP A 388 6.80 26.16 3.85
N ALA A 389 6.74 25.96 5.16
CA ALA A 389 7.35 24.80 5.82
C ALA A 389 6.53 23.50 5.68
N TRP A 390 5.36 23.53 5.03
CA TRP A 390 4.45 22.40 4.88
C TRP A 390 5.13 21.15 4.32
N PHE A 391 5.98 21.30 3.31
CA PHE A 391 6.69 20.19 2.68
C PHE A 391 7.67 19.49 3.62
N TRP A 392 8.31 20.25 4.51
CA TRP A 392 9.31 19.73 5.44
C TRP A 392 8.71 19.15 6.72
N LEU A 393 7.81 19.87 7.34
CA LEU A 393 7.28 19.56 8.67
C LEU A 393 5.87 19.00 8.64
N GLY A 394 5.15 19.15 7.53
CA GLY A 394 3.74 18.87 7.41
C GLY A 394 3.46 17.57 6.66
N HIS A 395 2.78 17.71 5.53
CA HIS A 395 2.21 16.65 4.72
C HIS A 395 2.63 16.79 3.26
N GLN A 396 3.27 15.77 2.69
CA GLN A 396 3.75 15.87 1.28
C GLN A 396 2.67 15.68 0.22
N GLY A 397 1.46 15.29 0.60
CA GLY A 397 0.34 15.10 -0.33
C GLY A 397 0.47 13.89 -1.25
N TRP A 398 1.27 12.90 -0.88
CA TRP A 398 1.40 11.63 -1.59
C TRP A 398 0.83 10.51 -0.72
N GLU A 399 -0.23 9.88 -1.15
CA GLU A 399 -0.85 8.76 -0.43
C GLU A 399 0.18 7.66 -0.11
N TYR A 400 0.17 7.14 1.11
CA TYR A 400 1.15 6.26 1.76
C TYR A 400 2.49 6.91 2.12
N LEU A 401 2.84 8.07 1.58
CA LEU A 401 4.08 8.81 1.87
C LEU A 401 3.80 10.23 2.33
N GLU A 402 2.77 10.38 3.16
CA GLU A 402 2.25 11.67 3.59
C GLU A 402 3.19 12.42 4.55
N LEU A 403 4.13 11.75 5.20
CA LEU A 403 5.04 12.40 6.15
C LEU A 403 5.85 13.53 5.49
N GLY A 404 5.97 14.67 6.16
CA GLY A 404 6.85 15.74 5.73
C GLY A 404 8.30 15.27 5.56
N ARG A 405 9.06 15.91 4.69
CA ARG A 405 10.43 15.49 4.28
C ARG A 405 11.37 15.29 5.48
N LEU A 406 11.30 16.14 6.49
CA LEU A 406 12.11 15.98 7.71
C LEU A 406 11.80 14.66 8.42
N TRP A 407 10.52 14.33 8.56
CA TRP A 407 10.09 13.10 9.22
C TRP A 407 10.49 11.85 8.44
N GLN A 408 10.45 11.92 7.10
CA GLN A 408 10.95 10.83 6.24
C GLN A 408 12.46 10.61 6.42
N ILE A 409 13.25 11.69 6.46
CA ILE A 409 14.70 11.62 6.69
C ILE A 409 15.00 11.05 8.08
N LEU A 410 14.29 11.49 9.11
CA LEU A 410 14.46 10.98 10.47
C LEU A 410 14.04 9.51 10.59
N LEU A 411 12.97 9.11 9.90
CA LEU A 411 12.55 7.69 9.82
C LEU A 411 13.62 6.84 9.14
N PHE A 412 14.17 7.32 8.02
CA PHE A 412 15.26 6.64 7.33
C PHE A 412 16.50 6.49 8.23
N GLY A 413 16.90 7.56 8.93
CA GLY A 413 17.96 7.52 9.94
C GLY A 413 17.66 6.55 11.08
N GLY A 414 16.39 6.50 11.52
CA GLY A 414 15.92 5.55 12.53
C GLY A 414 16.01 4.09 12.08
N LEU A 415 15.69 3.80 10.81
CA LEU A 415 15.85 2.47 10.22
C LEU A 415 17.34 2.07 10.12
N ILE A 416 18.23 2.99 9.75
CA ILE A 416 19.70 2.75 9.78
C ILE A 416 20.13 2.45 11.21
N PHE A 417 19.69 3.22 12.20
CA PHE A 417 20.02 2.99 13.59
C PHE A 417 19.50 1.66 14.11
N TRP A 418 18.27 1.27 13.75
CA TRP A 418 17.74 -0.07 14.03
C TRP A 418 18.62 -1.17 13.43
N LEU A 419 19.03 -1.04 12.18
CA LEU A 419 19.94 -2.01 11.53
C LEU A 419 21.25 -2.14 12.29
N VAL A 420 21.83 -1.02 12.76
CA VAL A 420 23.05 -1.00 13.58
C VAL A 420 22.82 -1.74 14.90
N VAL A 421 21.67 -1.49 15.59
CA VAL A 421 21.31 -2.17 16.85
C VAL A 421 21.23 -3.69 16.65
N VAL A 422 20.57 -4.14 15.60
CA VAL A 422 20.41 -5.57 15.28
C VAL A 422 21.76 -6.18 14.85
N TYR A 423 22.46 -5.55 13.92
CA TYR A 423 23.73 -6.05 13.39
C TYR A 423 24.81 -6.18 14.49
N ARG A 424 24.84 -5.23 15.43
CA ARG A 424 25.75 -5.27 16.56
C ARG A 424 25.59 -6.54 17.41
N ALA A 425 24.36 -7.02 17.57
CA ALA A 425 24.08 -8.23 18.33
C ALA A 425 24.39 -9.51 17.53
N ILE A 426 23.97 -9.58 16.25
CA ILE A 426 24.06 -10.81 15.46
C ILE A 426 25.32 -10.90 14.59
N GLY A 427 26.03 -9.79 14.36
CA GLY A 427 27.21 -9.73 13.50
C GLY A 427 28.31 -10.79 13.79
N PRO A 428 28.60 -11.13 15.06
CA PRO A 428 29.54 -12.19 15.36
C PRO A 428 29.17 -13.56 14.79
N VAL A 429 27.88 -13.85 14.61
CA VAL A 429 27.38 -15.13 14.06
C VAL A 429 27.61 -15.23 12.54
N LEU A 430 27.82 -14.11 11.87
CA LEU A 430 28.03 -14.07 10.42
C LEU A 430 29.43 -14.60 10.00
N LYS A 431 30.34 -14.74 10.96
CA LYS A 431 31.70 -15.30 10.71
C LYS A 431 31.66 -16.81 10.78
N ALA A 432 32.25 -17.46 9.78
CA ALA A 432 32.44 -18.92 9.81
C ALA A 432 33.37 -19.32 10.97
N ALA A 433 32.96 -20.35 11.72
CA ALA A 433 33.82 -20.92 12.73
C ALA A 433 34.79 -21.96 12.10
N PRO A 434 36.02 -22.12 12.63
CA PRO A 434 36.86 -23.25 12.24
C PRO A 434 36.10 -24.58 12.49
N ASN A 435 36.11 -25.48 11.52
CA ASN A 435 35.41 -26.78 11.59
C ASN A 435 33.89 -26.69 11.80
N GLU A 436 33.24 -25.69 11.21
CA GLU A 436 31.81 -25.49 11.25
C GLU A 436 31.06 -26.72 10.70
N THR A 437 30.05 -27.21 11.43
CA THR A 437 29.16 -28.26 10.93
C THR A 437 28.24 -27.74 9.82
N GLN A 438 27.69 -28.62 8.99
CA GLN A 438 26.77 -28.22 7.92
C GLN A 438 25.51 -27.52 8.48
N ASP A 439 24.96 -27.98 9.62
CA ASP A 439 23.82 -27.29 10.25
C ASP A 439 24.17 -25.88 10.72
N ALA A 440 25.37 -25.70 11.29
CA ALA A 440 25.83 -24.36 11.68
C ALA A 440 26.04 -23.45 10.45
N ALA A 441 26.56 -23.98 9.35
CA ALA A 441 26.71 -23.27 8.09
C ALA A 441 25.33 -22.86 7.49
N ASP A 442 24.33 -23.76 7.53
CA ASP A 442 22.98 -23.47 7.05
C ASP A 442 22.29 -22.41 7.95
N ARG A 443 22.48 -22.45 9.28
CA ARG A 443 22.01 -21.42 10.22
C ARG A 443 22.66 -20.08 9.94
N ARG A 444 23.98 -20.05 9.74
CA ARG A 444 24.73 -18.84 9.39
C ARG A 444 24.26 -18.26 8.05
N ALA A 445 23.99 -19.11 7.05
CA ALA A 445 23.43 -18.66 5.77
C ALA A 445 22.06 -18.02 5.96
N LEU A 446 21.19 -18.57 6.84
CA LEU A 446 19.89 -18.02 7.16
C LEU A 446 20.01 -16.67 7.88
N VAL A 447 20.93 -16.53 8.83
CA VAL A 447 21.20 -15.25 9.51
C VAL A 447 21.75 -14.21 8.52
N THR A 448 22.61 -14.62 7.58
CA THR A 448 23.10 -13.75 6.51
C THR A 448 21.97 -13.27 5.61
N PHE A 449 21.07 -14.17 5.21
CA PHE A 449 19.88 -13.86 4.43
C PHE A 449 19.00 -12.83 5.16
N TYR A 450 18.78 -13.00 6.47
CA TYR A 450 18.05 -12.07 7.31
C TYR A 450 18.71 -10.67 7.35
N VAL A 451 20.03 -10.59 7.55
CA VAL A 451 20.74 -9.30 7.57
C VAL A 451 20.65 -8.59 6.23
N LEU A 452 20.80 -9.33 5.11
CA LEU A 452 20.65 -8.75 3.78
C LEU A 452 19.23 -8.23 3.54
N SER A 453 18.21 -8.98 3.96
CA SER A 453 16.83 -8.50 3.84
C SER A 453 16.56 -7.24 4.67
N ALA A 454 17.14 -7.13 5.88
CA ALA A 454 17.07 -5.94 6.71
C ALA A 454 17.79 -4.73 6.06
N ILE A 455 18.94 -4.94 5.41
CA ILE A 455 19.63 -3.90 4.63
C ILE A 455 18.73 -3.41 3.47
N PHE A 456 18.03 -4.32 2.81
CA PHE A 456 17.10 -3.97 1.73
C PHE A 456 15.90 -3.16 2.24
N VAL A 457 15.34 -3.52 3.40
CA VAL A 457 14.28 -2.71 4.05
C VAL A 457 14.74 -1.27 4.26
N VAL A 458 15.95 -1.07 4.77
CA VAL A 458 16.51 0.28 4.95
C VAL A 458 16.75 0.96 3.61
N GLY A 459 17.43 0.31 2.67
CA GLY A 459 17.84 0.90 1.39
C GLY A 459 16.66 1.33 0.52
N PHE A 460 15.65 0.48 0.38
CA PHE A 460 14.51 0.76 -0.49
C PHE A 460 13.58 1.87 0.05
N PHE A 461 13.48 2.05 1.35
CA PHE A 461 12.78 3.21 1.90
C PHE A 461 13.38 4.54 1.41
N GLY A 462 14.69 4.57 1.16
CA GLY A 462 15.41 5.74 0.65
C GLY A 462 14.93 6.24 -0.72
N PHE A 463 14.30 5.39 -1.55
CA PHE A 463 13.74 5.83 -2.84
C PHE A 463 12.61 6.86 -2.69
N GLY A 464 11.90 6.88 -1.56
CA GLY A 464 10.92 7.93 -1.22
C GLY A 464 11.51 9.34 -1.13
N LEU A 465 12.84 9.47 -1.09
CA LEU A 465 13.54 10.75 -1.06
C LEU A 465 13.93 11.28 -2.46
N PHE A 466 13.68 10.52 -3.54
CA PHE A 466 14.14 10.83 -4.90
C PHE A 466 13.24 11.82 -5.65
N TYR A 467 12.10 12.17 -5.13
CA TYR A 467 11.23 13.21 -5.67
C TYR A 467 10.97 14.29 -4.63
N GLY A 468 10.54 15.44 -5.07
CA GLY A 468 10.29 16.58 -4.21
C GLY A 468 9.21 17.50 -4.74
N ARG A 469 9.08 18.64 -4.11
CA ARG A 469 8.20 19.73 -4.52
C ARG A 469 8.54 20.16 -5.97
N GLY A 470 7.53 20.24 -6.82
CA GLY A 470 7.71 20.59 -8.23
C GLY A 470 8.18 19.46 -9.16
N THR A 471 8.37 18.24 -8.65
CA THR A 471 8.60 17.08 -9.53
C THR A 471 7.34 16.79 -10.33
N HIS A 472 7.50 16.51 -11.63
CA HIS A 472 6.40 16.12 -12.52
C HIS A 472 5.59 14.96 -11.93
N LEU A 473 4.25 15.04 -11.97
CA LEU A 473 3.34 14.10 -11.35
C LEU A 473 3.71 12.63 -11.65
N SER A 474 3.84 12.25 -12.93
CA SER A 474 4.18 10.88 -13.32
C SER A 474 5.59 10.45 -12.85
N VAL A 475 6.56 11.36 -12.80
CA VAL A 475 7.92 11.06 -12.34
C VAL A 475 7.95 10.85 -10.83
N ALA A 476 7.23 11.67 -10.09
CA ALA A 476 7.07 11.50 -8.65
C ALA A 476 6.36 10.18 -8.33
N ASP A 477 5.31 9.85 -9.07
CA ASP A 477 4.55 8.62 -8.92
C ASP A 477 5.39 7.37 -9.26
N TYR A 478 6.26 7.44 -10.29
CA TYR A 478 7.20 6.38 -10.58
C TYR A 478 8.09 6.04 -9.37
N TRP A 479 8.72 7.03 -8.72
CA TRP A 479 9.55 6.81 -7.53
C TRP A 479 8.74 6.46 -6.28
N ARG A 480 7.53 6.99 -6.14
CA ARG A 480 6.62 6.68 -5.04
C ARG A 480 6.35 5.17 -4.97
N TRP A 481 6.15 4.51 -6.09
CA TRP A 481 5.86 3.08 -6.13
C TRP A 481 7.08 2.19 -5.81
N PHE A 482 8.29 2.72 -5.82
CA PHE A 482 9.44 2.03 -5.23
C PHE A 482 9.28 1.82 -3.71
N VAL A 483 8.55 2.69 -3.04
CA VAL A 483 8.25 2.54 -1.61
C VAL A 483 6.87 1.88 -1.42
N VAL A 484 5.84 2.36 -2.08
CA VAL A 484 4.47 1.89 -1.82
C VAL A 484 4.26 0.44 -2.28
N HIS A 485 4.93 0.01 -3.36
CA HIS A 485 4.85 -1.37 -3.85
C HIS A 485 6.15 -2.15 -3.56
N ILE A 486 7.30 -1.79 -4.15
CA ILE A 486 8.51 -2.62 -4.03
C ILE A 486 8.92 -2.79 -2.56
N TRP A 487 8.95 -1.72 -1.79
CA TRP A 487 9.31 -1.79 -0.38
C TRP A 487 8.28 -2.59 0.44
N VAL A 488 6.98 -2.37 0.21
CA VAL A 488 5.90 -3.04 0.96
C VAL A 488 5.70 -4.48 0.46
N GLU A 489 5.57 -4.71 -0.84
CA GLU A 489 5.19 -6.04 -1.34
C GLU A 489 6.39 -6.94 -1.62
N SER A 490 7.50 -6.41 -2.19
CA SER A 490 8.67 -7.24 -2.51
C SER A 490 9.65 -7.33 -1.34
N ILE A 491 10.07 -6.17 -0.80
CA ILE A 491 11.13 -6.14 0.21
C ILE A 491 10.63 -6.55 1.59
N PHE A 492 9.41 -6.15 1.97
CA PHE A 492 8.79 -6.64 3.19
C PHE A 492 8.51 -8.14 3.13
N GLU A 493 8.12 -8.66 1.97
CA GLU A 493 7.94 -10.10 1.78
C GLU A 493 9.28 -10.84 1.90
N PHE A 494 10.34 -10.33 1.26
CA PHE A 494 11.70 -10.85 1.40
C PHE A 494 12.18 -10.86 2.85
N PHE A 495 11.95 -9.75 3.59
CA PHE A 495 12.26 -9.65 5.01
C PHE A 495 11.35 -10.55 5.87
N GLY A 496 10.06 -10.60 5.56
CA GLY A 496 9.09 -11.45 6.23
C GLY A 496 9.47 -12.92 6.14
N VAL A 497 9.85 -13.40 4.95
CA VAL A 497 10.35 -14.77 4.75
C VAL A 497 11.58 -15.05 5.60
N ALA A 498 12.51 -14.09 5.70
CA ALA A 498 13.69 -14.25 6.53
C ALA A 498 13.34 -14.38 8.01
N VAL A 499 12.47 -13.51 8.52
CA VAL A 499 12.01 -13.52 9.92
C VAL A 499 11.22 -14.79 10.22
N ILE A 500 10.27 -15.18 9.35
CA ILE A 500 9.49 -16.41 9.48
C ILE A 500 10.40 -17.63 9.49
N SER A 501 11.39 -17.69 8.59
CA SER A 501 12.33 -18.79 8.53
C SER A 501 13.15 -18.92 9.82
N LEU A 502 13.67 -17.80 10.35
CA LEU A 502 14.36 -17.80 11.65
C LEU A 502 13.43 -18.20 12.80
N PHE A 503 12.21 -17.68 12.80
CA PHE A 503 11.17 -18.04 13.78
C PHE A 503 10.90 -19.55 13.79
N LEU A 504 10.64 -20.14 12.62
CA LEU A 504 10.31 -21.56 12.50
C LEU A 504 11.50 -22.47 12.86
N VAL A 505 12.73 -22.06 12.48
CA VAL A 505 13.95 -22.79 12.87
C VAL A 505 14.21 -22.66 14.37
N THR A 506 13.99 -21.49 14.96
CA THR A 506 14.14 -21.26 16.40
C THR A 506 13.16 -22.11 17.22
N LEU A 507 11.93 -22.29 16.73
CA LEU A 507 10.93 -23.16 17.32
C LEU A 507 11.15 -24.65 17.03
N GLY A 508 12.14 -25.02 16.19
CA GLY A 508 12.40 -26.39 15.78
C GLY A 508 11.32 -27.00 14.87
N LEU A 509 10.48 -26.17 14.25
CA LEU A 509 9.43 -26.61 13.32
C LEU A 509 9.98 -26.99 11.95
N VAL A 510 11.10 -26.42 11.55
CA VAL A 510 11.81 -26.71 10.29
C VAL A 510 13.32 -26.75 10.54
N THR A 511 14.04 -27.52 9.71
CA THR A 511 15.51 -27.54 9.76
C THR A 511 16.10 -26.30 9.07
N ALA A 512 17.28 -25.85 9.51
CA ALA A 512 17.97 -24.69 8.90
C ALA A 512 18.20 -24.89 7.40
N LYS A 513 18.57 -26.12 6.98
CA LYS A 513 18.76 -26.50 5.57
C LYS A 513 17.48 -26.33 4.75
N SER A 514 16.34 -26.80 5.25
CA SER A 514 15.05 -26.64 4.55
C SER A 514 14.67 -25.16 4.48
N ALA A 515 14.77 -24.44 5.60
CA ALA A 515 14.43 -23.03 5.70
C ALA A 515 15.23 -22.17 4.71
N ILE A 516 16.56 -22.29 4.65
CA ILE A 516 17.38 -21.47 3.75
C ILE A 516 17.13 -21.78 2.26
N ARG A 517 16.87 -23.04 1.91
CA ARG A 517 16.54 -23.41 0.53
C ARG A 517 15.21 -22.81 0.08
N VAL A 518 14.17 -22.91 0.94
CA VAL A 518 12.87 -22.32 0.68
C VAL A 518 12.99 -20.79 0.64
N ALA A 519 13.74 -20.19 1.56
CA ALA A 519 13.97 -18.74 1.59
C ALA A 519 14.60 -18.23 0.28
N TYR A 520 15.61 -18.90 -0.27
CA TYR A 520 16.18 -18.50 -1.56
C TYR A 520 15.21 -18.71 -2.73
N LEU A 521 14.46 -19.82 -2.74
CA LEU A 521 13.45 -20.03 -3.78
C LEU A 521 12.37 -18.94 -3.75
N THR A 522 11.91 -18.62 -2.55
CA THR A 522 10.93 -17.52 -2.35
C THR A 522 11.53 -16.18 -2.78
N ALA A 523 12.80 -15.88 -2.42
CA ALA A 523 13.46 -14.66 -2.88
C ALA A 523 13.56 -14.56 -4.41
N ILE A 524 13.85 -15.65 -5.11
CA ILE A 524 13.84 -15.70 -6.57
C ILE A 524 12.45 -15.32 -7.11
N LEU A 525 11.40 -15.92 -6.54
CA LEU A 525 10.01 -15.68 -6.97
C LEU A 525 9.60 -14.24 -6.68
N VAL A 526 9.86 -13.73 -5.47
CA VAL A 526 9.57 -12.35 -5.05
C VAL A 526 10.30 -11.32 -5.92
N PHE A 527 11.57 -11.56 -6.24
CA PHE A 527 12.33 -10.62 -7.06
C PHE A 527 11.89 -10.61 -8.52
N ILE A 528 11.49 -11.75 -9.08
CA ILE A 528 11.00 -11.81 -10.46
C ILE A 528 9.56 -11.36 -10.59
N SER A 529 8.72 -11.55 -9.57
CA SER A 529 7.32 -11.11 -9.60
C SER A 529 7.16 -9.68 -9.10
N GLY A 530 7.52 -9.40 -7.87
CA GLY A 530 7.20 -8.15 -7.19
C GLY A 530 8.01 -6.94 -7.69
N ILE A 531 9.32 -7.07 -8.05
CA ILE A 531 10.07 -5.90 -8.51
C ILE A 531 9.54 -5.40 -9.87
N PRO A 532 9.52 -6.17 -10.97
CA PRO A 532 8.93 -5.70 -12.21
C PRO A 532 7.39 -5.68 -12.15
N GLY A 533 6.77 -6.46 -11.27
CA GLY A 533 5.33 -6.42 -10.99
C GLY A 533 4.82 -5.05 -10.57
N THR A 534 5.66 -4.23 -9.90
CA THR A 534 5.39 -2.81 -9.62
C THR A 534 4.79 -2.06 -10.82
N ALA A 535 5.09 -2.50 -12.03
CA ALA A 535 4.60 -1.88 -13.25
C ALA A 535 3.07 -1.96 -13.42
N HIS A 536 2.34 -2.77 -12.63
CA HIS A 536 0.88 -2.71 -12.65
C HIS A 536 0.34 -1.38 -12.08
N HIS A 537 1.10 -0.66 -11.25
CA HIS A 537 0.81 0.70 -10.83
C HIS A 537 1.16 1.75 -11.90
N TYR A 538 1.85 1.36 -12.97
CA TYR A 538 2.23 2.25 -14.07
C TYR A 538 1.29 2.13 -15.28
N PHE A 539 0.19 1.41 -15.19
CA PHE A 539 -0.74 1.24 -16.31
C PHE A 539 -1.34 2.56 -16.78
N TRP A 540 -1.72 3.44 -15.84
CA TRP A 540 -2.52 4.63 -16.11
C TRP A 540 -1.88 5.95 -15.67
N TYR A 541 -0.68 5.92 -15.09
CA TYR A 541 -0.01 7.06 -14.43
C TYR A 541 0.57 8.13 -15.38
N GLY A 542 0.29 8.04 -16.67
CA GLY A 542 0.86 8.94 -17.68
C GLY A 542 2.12 8.40 -18.37
N GLY A 543 2.41 7.11 -18.23
CA GLY A 543 3.54 6.43 -18.87
C GLY A 543 3.17 5.66 -20.14
N PRO A 544 4.15 5.04 -20.80
CA PRO A 544 3.95 4.27 -22.03
C PRO A 544 3.21 2.96 -21.81
N SER A 545 2.58 2.42 -22.89
CA SER A 545 1.76 1.21 -22.84
C SER A 545 2.53 -0.09 -22.58
N PHE A 546 3.85 -0.13 -22.78
CA PHE A 546 4.63 -1.35 -22.52
C PHE A 546 4.55 -1.81 -21.04
N TRP A 547 4.20 -0.90 -20.13
CA TRP A 547 3.97 -1.26 -18.73
C TRP A 547 2.82 -2.24 -18.56
N LEU A 548 1.81 -2.23 -19.44
CA LEU A 548 0.71 -3.21 -19.41
C LEU A 548 1.22 -4.65 -19.49
N GLY A 549 2.22 -4.88 -20.34
CA GLY A 549 2.85 -6.20 -20.49
C GLY A 549 3.71 -6.57 -19.27
N ILE A 550 4.62 -5.68 -18.88
CA ILE A 550 5.53 -5.93 -17.75
C ILE A 550 4.72 -6.11 -16.45
N GLY A 551 3.87 -5.15 -16.10
CA GLY A 551 3.08 -5.20 -14.88
C GLY A 551 2.12 -6.38 -14.84
N GLY A 552 1.36 -6.63 -15.94
CA GLY A 552 0.42 -7.73 -16.00
C GLY A 552 1.08 -9.09 -15.82
N VAL A 553 2.14 -9.39 -16.59
CA VAL A 553 2.82 -10.69 -16.56
C VAL A 553 3.51 -10.93 -15.23
N PHE A 554 4.31 -9.98 -14.74
CA PHE A 554 5.14 -10.23 -13.55
C PHE A 554 4.31 -10.19 -12.25
N SER A 555 3.33 -9.29 -12.13
CA SER A 555 2.48 -9.28 -10.93
C SER A 555 1.58 -10.51 -10.84
N SER A 556 1.27 -11.16 -11.97
CA SER A 556 0.52 -12.41 -11.96
C SER A 556 1.24 -13.56 -11.26
N LEU A 557 2.54 -13.45 -11.00
CA LEU A 557 3.38 -14.48 -10.39
C LEU A 557 3.50 -14.36 -8.85
N GLU A 558 2.98 -13.31 -8.24
CA GLU A 558 3.10 -13.00 -6.82
C GLU A 558 2.43 -14.03 -5.85
N PRO A 559 1.43 -14.82 -6.21
CA PRO A 559 0.69 -15.67 -5.27
C PRO A 559 1.48 -16.82 -4.61
N ILE A 560 2.70 -17.14 -5.04
CA ILE A 560 3.30 -18.46 -4.79
C ILE A 560 4.26 -18.57 -3.59
N PRO A 561 4.96 -17.53 -3.11
CA PRO A 561 6.18 -17.69 -2.32
C PRO A 561 6.04 -18.15 -0.86
N LEU A 562 5.14 -17.61 -0.08
CA LEU A 562 5.12 -17.81 1.40
C LEU A 562 4.40 -19.08 1.86
N ILE A 563 3.46 -19.54 1.07
CA ILE A 563 2.57 -20.65 1.47
C ILE A 563 3.33 -21.94 1.75
N LEU A 564 4.43 -22.16 1.04
CA LEU A 564 5.20 -23.41 1.09
C LEU A 564 5.84 -23.66 2.47
N LEU A 565 6.42 -22.62 3.08
CA LEU A 565 7.10 -22.73 4.38
C LEU A 565 6.08 -22.91 5.53
N VAL A 566 4.96 -22.19 5.43
CA VAL A 566 3.92 -22.22 6.46
C VAL A 566 3.12 -23.52 6.41
N VAL A 567 2.84 -24.06 5.22
CA VAL A 567 2.23 -25.39 5.09
C VAL A 567 3.11 -26.43 5.79
N ARG A 568 4.42 -26.37 5.64
CA ARG A 568 5.34 -27.26 6.35
C ARG A 568 5.25 -27.11 7.86
N ALA A 569 5.33 -25.89 8.38
CA ALA A 569 5.21 -25.63 9.81
C ALA A 569 3.87 -26.07 10.39
N TRP A 570 2.78 -25.88 9.64
CA TRP A 570 1.46 -26.38 10.02
C TRP A 570 1.38 -27.90 10.05
N MET A 571 1.98 -28.57 9.07
CA MET A 571 2.05 -30.05 9.05
C MET A 571 2.81 -30.58 10.27
N GLU A 572 3.96 -30.01 10.63
CA GLU A 572 4.73 -30.36 11.81
C GLU A 572 3.92 -30.12 13.11
N TYR A 573 3.27 -28.95 13.21
CA TYR A 573 2.41 -28.65 14.36
C TYR A 573 1.25 -29.65 14.50
N ARG A 574 0.59 -30.05 13.39
CA ARG A 574 -0.45 -31.10 13.42
C ARG A 574 0.10 -32.45 13.87
N SER A 575 1.27 -32.82 13.41
CA SER A 575 1.96 -34.04 13.82
C SER A 575 2.24 -34.04 15.32
N ILE A 576 2.81 -32.95 15.86
CA ILE A 576 3.04 -32.79 17.31
C ILE A 576 1.76 -32.90 18.10
N ARG A 577 0.68 -32.28 17.63
CA ARG A 577 -0.62 -32.33 18.31
C ARG A 577 -1.27 -33.73 18.25
N ALA A 578 -1.08 -34.42 17.15
CA ALA A 578 -1.56 -35.83 17.02
C ALA A 578 -0.85 -36.80 17.99
N GLU A 579 0.41 -36.46 18.36
CA GLU A 579 1.14 -37.20 19.42
C GLU A 579 0.69 -36.87 20.86
N GLY A 580 -0.30 -35.96 21.04
CA GLY A 580 -0.83 -35.58 22.35
C GLY A 580 0.07 -34.60 23.12
N LYS A 581 1.08 -34.00 22.49
CA LYS A 581 2.01 -33.05 23.10
C LYS A 581 1.48 -31.62 23.00
N GLU A 582 1.63 -30.85 24.09
CA GLU A 582 1.33 -29.41 24.08
C GLU A 582 2.46 -28.63 23.41
N PHE A 583 2.05 -27.64 22.56
CA PHE A 583 2.98 -26.74 21.90
C PHE A 583 2.79 -25.32 22.45
N PRO A 584 3.77 -24.79 23.21
CA PRO A 584 3.59 -23.55 23.96
C PRO A 584 3.48 -22.29 23.10
N TYR A 585 3.87 -22.34 21.82
CA TYR A 585 3.80 -21.22 20.86
C TYR A 585 2.64 -21.35 19.86
N ARG A 586 1.53 -22.01 20.25
CA ARG A 586 0.40 -22.25 19.35
C ARG A 586 -0.25 -20.97 18.81
N TRP A 587 -0.41 -19.92 19.60
CA TRP A 587 -1.02 -18.67 19.16
C TRP A 587 -0.16 -17.90 18.15
N PRO A 588 1.15 -17.68 18.36
CA PRO A 588 2.04 -17.21 17.30
C PRO A 588 1.88 -18.00 16.00
N LEU A 589 1.81 -19.33 16.05
CA LEU A 589 1.68 -20.17 14.86
C LEU A 589 0.30 -20.04 14.21
N TYR A 590 -0.78 -19.89 14.97
CA TYR A 590 -2.12 -19.66 14.41
C TYR A 590 -2.18 -18.31 13.66
N PHE A 591 -1.67 -17.23 14.24
CA PHE A 591 -1.63 -15.93 13.54
C PHE A 591 -0.72 -15.97 12.31
N LEU A 592 0.38 -16.69 12.34
CA LEU A 592 1.23 -16.92 11.17
C LEU A 592 0.49 -17.70 10.08
N THR A 593 -0.28 -18.73 10.46
CA THR A 593 -1.10 -19.49 9.50
C THR A 593 -2.19 -18.62 8.91
N ALA A 594 -2.86 -17.77 9.69
CA ALA A 594 -3.84 -16.81 9.22
C ALA A 594 -3.22 -15.82 8.23
N SER A 595 -2.03 -15.27 8.54
CA SER A 595 -1.26 -14.43 7.62
C SER A 595 -1.07 -15.11 6.26
N SER A 596 -0.77 -16.40 6.24
CA SER A 596 -0.58 -17.16 4.99
C SER A 596 -1.86 -17.43 4.23
N VAL A 597 -2.96 -17.68 4.93
CA VAL A 597 -4.28 -17.80 4.29
C VAL A 597 -4.65 -16.47 3.62
N TRP A 598 -4.45 -15.35 4.32
CA TRP A 598 -4.69 -14.03 3.75
C TRP A 598 -3.74 -13.70 2.62
N ASN A 599 -2.49 -14.15 2.68
CA ASN A 599 -1.55 -14.00 1.57
C ASN A 599 -2.05 -14.72 0.32
N PHE A 600 -2.54 -15.95 0.45
CA PHE A 600 -3.08 -16.67 -0.69
C PHE A 600 -4.38 -16.04 -1.21
N VAL A 601 -5.37 -15.80 -0.35
CA VAL A 601 -6.70 -15.32 -0.77
C VAL A 601 -6.66 -13.83 -1.14
N GLY A 602 -6.10 -12.99 -0.28
CA GLY A 602 -6.18 -11.54 -0.38
C GLY A 602 -5.08 -10.94 -1.23
N ALA A 603 -3.81 -11.18 -0.90
CA ALA A 603 -2.69 -10.63 -1.67
C ALA A 603 -2.52 -11.39 -2.98
N GLY A 604 -2.47 -12.73 -2.95
CA GLY A 604 -2.22 -13.54 -4.12
C GLY A 604 -3.40 -13.57 -5.12
N MET A 605 -4.43 -14.36 -4.82
CA MET A 605 -5.53 -14.59 -5.76
C MET A 605 -6.31 -13.32 -6.11
N PHE A 606 -6.63 -12.51 -5.10
CA PHE A 606 -7.38 -11.29 -5.33
C PHE A 606 -6.53 -10.21 -5.99
N GLY A 607 -5.26 -10.06 -5.57
CA GLY A 607 -4.28 -9.17 -6.20
C GLY A 607 -4.07 -9.54 -7.68
N PHE A 608 -3.87 -10.84 -7.99
CA PHE A 608 -3.79 -11.31 -9.37
C PHE A 608 -5.01 -10.89 -10.20
N LEU A 609 -6.23 -11.10 -9.69
CA LEU A 609 -7.45 -10.78 -10.44
C LEU A 609 -7.58 -9.29 -10.75
N ILE A 610 -7.29 -8.42 -9.80
CA ILE A 610 -7.40 -6.96 -10.00
C ILE A 610 -6.24 -6.39 -10.82
N ASN A 611 -5.09 -7.07 -10.90
CA ASN A 611 -3.92 -6.62 -11.66
C ASN A 611 -3.89 -7.08 -13.11
N LEU A 612 -4.86 -7.90 -13.56
CA LEU A 612 -5.03 -8.16 -14.99
C LEU A 612 -5.38 -6.86 -15.71
N PRO A 613 -4.60 -6.42 -16.72
CA PRO A 613 -4.78 -5.08 -17.31
C PRO A 613 -6.20 -4.74 -17.74
N ILE A 614 -6.97 -5.71 -18.29
CA ILE A 614 -8.36 -5.46 -18.69
C ILE A 614 -9.30 -5.29 -17.48
N ILE A 615 -9.07 -6.03 -16.40
CA ILE A 615 -9.84 -5.88 -15.16
C ILE A 615 -9.46 -4.58 -14.49
N ASN A 616 -8.14 -4.32 -14.36
CA ASN A 616 -7.58 -3.11 -13.76
C ASN A 616 -8.08 -1.84 -14.46
N TYR A 617 -8.29 -1.86 -15.79
CA TYR A 617 -8.85 -0.74 -16.51
C TYR A 617 -10.19 -0.24 -15.95
N TYR A 618 -11.05 -1.15 -15.45
CA TYR A 618 -12.37 -0.80 -14.91
C TYR A 618 -12.41 -0.75 -13.39
N GLU A 619 -11.53 -1.50 -12.68
CA GLU A 619 -11.57 -1.58 -11.24
C GLU A 619 -10.62 -0.61 -10.54
N HIS A 620 -9.56 -0.13 -11.22
CA HIS A 620 -8.53 0.73 -10.64
C HIS A 620 -9.13 1.88 -9.84
N ALA A 621 -8.68 2.03 -8.60
CA ALA A 621 -9.21 3.00 -7.64
C ALA A 621 -10.72 2.83 -7.33
N THR A 622 -11.18 1.59 -7.21
CA THR A 622 -12.49 1.23 -6.65
C THR A 622 -12.33 0.58 -5.26
N TYR A 623 -13.44 0.21 -4.63
CA TYR A 623 -13.40 -0.55 -3.37
C TYR A 623 -12.78 -1.96 -3.52
N LEU A 624 -12.59 -2.48 -4.74
CA LEU A 624 -11.81 -3.70 -4.96
C LEU A 624 -10.33 -3.46 -4.61
N THR A 625 -9.77 -2.34 -5.03
CA THR A 625 -8.40 -1.94 -4.64
C THR A 625 -8.27 -1.80 -3.11
N ALA A 626 -9.24 -1.14 -2.43
CA ALA A 626 -9.25 -1.05 -0.97
C ALA A 626 -9.39 -2.41 -0.30
N ASN A 627 -10.17 -3.31 -0.87
CA ASN A 627 -10.37 -4.67 -0.38
C ASN A 627 -9.06 -5.47 -0.43
N HIS A 628 -8.35 -5.41 -1.56
CA HIS A 628 -7.00 -5.96 -1.70
C HIS A 628 -6.05 -5.36 -0.63
N GLY A 629 -6.02 -4.04 -0.50
CA GLY A 629 -5.16 -3.37 0.48
C GLY A 629 -5.38 -3.82 1.92
N HIS A 630 -6.64 -4.02 2.36
CA HIS A 630 -6.93 -4.51 3.71
C HIS A 630 -6.52 -5.97 3.91
N THR A 631 -6.76 -6.84 2.92
CA THR A 631 -6.40 -8.25 3.03
C THR A 631 -4.88 -8.47 2.92
N ALA A 632 -4.17 -7.64 2.15
CA ALA A 632 -2.72 -7.68 2.05
C ALA A 632 -2.03 -7.02 3.26
N LEU A 633 -2.36 -5.76 3.60
CA LEU A 633 -1.67 -5.07 4.69
C LEU A 633 -2.07 -5.60 6.06
N PHE A 634 -3.35 -5.66 6.38
CA PHE A 634 -3.81 -6.16 7.68
C PHE A 634 -3.83 -7.68 7.74
N GLY A 635 -4.36 -8.35 6.69
CA GLY A 635 -4.45 -9.81 6.65
C GLY A 635 -3.08 -10.50 6.62
N VAL A 636 -2.12 -10.00 5.83
CA VAL A 636 -0.79 -10.60 5.74
C VAL A 636 0.15 -9.99 6.80
N TYR A 637 0.51 -8.72 6.65
CA TYR A 637 1.54 -8.12 7.49
C TYR A 637 1.04 -7.81 8.90
N GLY A 638 -0.23 -7.46 9.06
CA GLY A 638 -0.82 -7.27 10.38
C GLY A 638 -0.89 -8.56 11.19
N MET A 639 -1.38 -9.67 10.60
CA MET A 639 -1.42 -10.97 11.29
C MET A 639 -0.01 -11.50 11.57
N LEU A 640 0.95 -11.28 10.64
CA LEU A 640 2.35 -11.59 10.87
C LEU A 640 2.94 -10.76 12.03
N ALA A 641 2.66 -9.45 12.07
CA ALA A 641 3.10 -8.59 13.16
C ALA A 641 2.58 -9.07 14.52
N ILE A 642 1.30 -9.45 14.60
CA ILE A 642 0.71 -10.02 15.82
C ILE A 642 1.36 -11.36 16.17
N ALA A 643 1.62 -12.24 15.19
CA ALA A 643 2.33 -13.51 15.42
C ALA A 643 3.71 -13.25 16.03
N LEU A 644 4.45 -12.28 15.54
CA LEU A 644 5.78 -11.92 16.00
C LEU A 644 5.75 -11.25 17.39
N ILE A 645 4.78 -10.38 17.65
CA ILE A 645 4.53 -9.85 19.00
C ILE A 645 4.30 -11.00 19.98
N LEU A 646 3.37 -11.90 19.68
CA LEU A 646 3.00 -12.99 20.57
C LEU A 646 4.14 -14.01 20.74
N PHE A 647 4.96 -14.22 19.71
CA PHE A 647 6.17 -15.05 19.83
C PHE A 647 7.16 -14.45 20.86
N SER A 648 7.47 -13.17 20.70
CA SER A 648 8.39 -12.47 21.59
C SER A 648 7.79 -12.38 23.00
N TRP A 649 6.51 -12.05 23.08
CA TRP A 649 5.78 -11.91 24.37
C TRP A 649 5.69 -13.23 25.14
N ARG A 650 5.52 -14.37 24.41
CA ARG A 650 5.50 -15.70 25.04
C ARG A 650 6.79 -16.01 25.80
N GLY A 651 7.92 -15.60 25.27
CA GLY A 651 9.21 -15.74 25.95
C GLY A 651 9.45 -14.76 27.09
N LEU A 652 8.65 -13.69 27.18
CA LEU A 652 8.77 -12.65 28.22
C LEU A 652 7.78 -12.87 29.39
N VAL A 653 6.69 -13.60 29.17
CA VAL A 653 5.64 -13.83 30.19
C VAL A 653 5.87 -15.14 30.91
N PRO A 654 5.78 -15.18 32.24
CA PRO A 654 5.79 -16.42 33.02
C PRO A 654 4.65 -17.37 32.60
N ASN A 655 4.90 -18.68 32.65
CA ASN A 655 3.92 -19.68 32.21
C ASN A 655 2.55 -19.56 32.91
N GLN A 656 2.55 -19.23 34.20
CA GLN A 656 1.35 -19.11 35.03
C GLN A 656 0.43 -17.95 34.63
N LEU A 657 0.98 -16.93 33.95
CA LEU A 657 0.26 -15.73 33.51
C LEU A 657 -0.19 -15.79 32.06
N TRP A 658 0.21 -16.83 31.32
CA TRP A 658 -0.19 -17.01 29.94
C TRP A 658 -1.63 -17.51 29.87
N ASP A 659 -2.53 -16.68 29.37
CA ASP A 659 -3.96 -16.96 29.27
C ASP A 659 -4.35 -17.03 27.79
N ASP A 660 -4.84 -18.19 27.36
CA ASP A 660 -5.22 -18.43 25.97
C ASP A 660 -6.57 -17.84 25.58
N ARG A 661 -7.46 -17.56 26.55
CA ARG A 661 -8.83 -17.14 26.27
C ARG A 661 -8.90 -15.81 25.52
N PRO A 662 -8.24 -14.71 26.00
CA PRO A 662 -8.25 -13.45 25.27
C PRO A 662 -7.57 -13.56 23.92
N LEU A 663 -6.54 -14.40 23.78
CA LEU A 663 -5.85 -14.62 22.49
C LEU A 663 -6.73 -15.37 21.49
N MET A 664 -7.48 -16.37 21.94
CA MET A 664 -8.45 -17.08 21.10
C MET A 664 -9.55 -16.15 20.60
N LEU A 665 -10.12 -15.35 21.49
CA LEU A 665 -11.18 -14.40 21.13
C LEU A 665 -10.64 -13.32 20.19
N ALA A 666 -9.44 -12.79 20.44
CA ALA A 666 -8.77 -11.84 19.56
C ALA A 666 -8.51 -12.45 18.17
N PHE A 667 -8.03 -13.68 18.11
CA PHE A 667 -7.77 -14.37 16.84
C PHE A 667 -9.03 -14.46 15.98
N TRP A 668 -10.12 -14.96 16.54
CA TRP A 668 -11.38 -15.12 15.81
C TRP A 668 -12.05 -13.78 15.48
N ALA A 669 -11.99 -12.81 16.39
CA ALA A 669 -12.54 -11.47 16.13
C ALA A 669 -11.79 -10.75 15.01
N LEU A 670 -10.45 -10.75 15.02
CA LEU A 670 -9.66 -10.07 13.99
C LEU A 670 -9.80 -10.75 12.62
N ASN A 671 -9.71 -12.08 12.55
CA ASN A 671 -9.82 -12.80 11.29
C ASN A 671 -11.26 -12.88 10.77
N GLY A 672 -12.23 -13.14 11.67
CA GLY A 672 -13.66 -13.18 11.30
C GLY A 672 -14.18 -11.80 10.91
N GLY A 673 -13.78 -10.74 11.61
CA GLY A 673 -14.11 -9.38 11.26
C GLY A 673 -13.52 -8.97 9.90
N LEU A 674 -12.25 -9.31 9.64
CA LEU A 674 -11.62 -9.07 8.34
C LEU A 674 -12.31 -9.85 7.22
N PHE A 675 -12.67 -11.11 7.45
CA PHE A 675 -13.41 -11.91 6.48
C PHE A 675 -14.79 -11.32 6.15
N LEU A 676 -15.53 -10.87 7.15
CA LEU A 676 -16.81 -10.19 6.95
C LEU A 676 -16.61 -8.86 6.21
N MET A 677 -15.63 -8.06 6.61
CA MET A 677 -15.31 -6.80 5.92
C MET A 677 -14.96 -7.04 4.45
N PHE A 678 -14.12 -8.05 4.17
CA PHE A 678 -13.74 -8.46 2.82
C PHE A 678 -14.96 -8.90 2.00
N SER A 679 -15.69 -9.90 2.47
CA SER A 679 -16.68 -10.64 1.68
C SER A 679 -18.05 -9.96 1.59
N THR A 680 -18.48 -9.26 2.64
CA THR A 680 -19.84 -8.69 2.73
C THR A 680 -19.87 -7.16 2.73
N GLY A 681 -18.74 -6.50 2.87
CA GLY A 681 -18.60 -5.05 2.84
C GLY A 681 -17.93 -4.55 1.56
N LEU A 682 -16.59 -4.66 1.49
CA LEU A 682 -15.80 -4.05 0.43
C LEU A 682 -15.99 -4.74 -0.94
N LEU A 683 -16.05 -6.07 -0.99
CA LEU A 683 -16.20 -6.81 -2.25
C LEU A 683 -17.51 -6.48 -2.98
N PRO A 684 -18.70 -6.48 -2.33
CA PRO A 684 -19.95 -6.14 -3.01
C PRO A 684 -19.97 -4.70 -3.53
N ILE A 685 -19.50 -3.74 -2.74
CA ILE A 685 -19.43 -2.33 -3.18
C ILE A 685 -18.47 -2.21 -4.37
N GLY A 686 -17.30 -2.84 -4.29
CA GLY A 686 -16.29 -2.79 -5.35
C GLY A 686 -16.77 -3.43 -6.66
N LEU A 687 -17.46 -4.57 -6.60
CA LEU A 687 -18.06 -5.20 -7.80
C LEU A 687 -19.14 -4.31 -8.41
N TYR A 688 -19.92 -3.61 -7.58
CA TYR A 688 -20.94 -2.69 -8.05
C TYR A 688 -20.30 -1.44 -8.69
N GLN A 689 -19.18 -0.93 -8.14
CA GLN A 689 -18.38 0.11 -8.78
C GLN A 689 -17.79 -0.34 -10.12
N LEU A 690 -17.22 -1.54 -10.18
CA LEU A 690 -16.70 -2.14 -11.41
C LEU A 690 -17.77 -2.18 -12.50
N TRP A 691 -18.98 -2.63 -12.14
CA TRP A 691 -20.13 -2.67 -13.06
C TRP A 691 -20.48 -1.29 -13.60
N HIS A 692 -20.57 -0.28 -12.74
CA HIS A 692 -20.89 1.08 -13.16
C HIS A 692 -19.74 1.74 -13.93
N SER A 693 -18.50 1.46 -13.59
CA SER A 693 -17.31 1.88 -14.37
C SER A 693 -17.38 1.36 -15.80
N TYR A 694 -17.79 0.09 -15.99
CA TYR A 694 -17.98 -0.51 -17.31
C TYR A 694 -19.21 0.04 -18.06
N LYS A 695 -20.34 0.19 -17.38
CA LYS A 695 -21.64 0.54 -18.02
C LYS A 695 -21.80 2.03 -18.27
N THR A 696 -21.47 2.85 -17.28
CA THR A 696 -21.75 4.30 -17.27
C THR A 696 -20.47 5.11 -17.49
N GLY A 697 -19.39 4.70 -16.85
CA GLY A 697 -18.11 5.37 -16.83
C GLY A 697 -17.55 5.50 -15.40
N PHE A 698 -16.24 5.60 -15.29
CA PHE A 698 -15.55 5.68 -14.01
C PHE A 698 -15.93 6.94 -13.21
N TRP A 699 -16.17 8.06 -13.91
CA TRP A 699 -16.64 9.30 -13.29
C TRP A 699 -17.90 9.12 -12.44
N PHE A 700 -18.86 8.29 -12.90
CA PHE A 700 -20.07 7.98 -12.14
C PHE A 700 -19.78 7.04 -10.96
N ALA A 701 -18.99 5.99 -11.18
CA ALA A 701 -18.64 5.02 -10.14
C ALA A 701 -17.90 5.67 -8.93
N ARG A 702 -17.39 6.89 -9.11
CA ARG A 702 -16.70 7.69 -8.08
C ARG A 702 -17.47 8.97 -7.72
N SER A 703 -18.69 9.16 -8.22
CA SER A 703 -19.53 10.33 -7.93
C SER A 703 -20.25 10.21 -6.59
N ALA A 704 -20.69 11.34 -6.05
CA ALA A 704 -21.58 11.38 -4.89
C ALA A 704 -22.87 10.61 -5.15
N ASP A 705 -23.42 10.74 -6.36
CA ASP A 705 -24.67 10.06 -6.74
C ASP A 705 -24.53 8.52 -6.66
N PHE A 706 -23.35 7.96 -6.97
CA PHE A 706 -23.08 6.53 -6.77
C PHE A 706 -23.12 6.16 -5.28
N TYR A 707 -22.46 6.95 -4.43
CA TYR A 707 -22.42 6.67 -2.99
C TYR A 707 -23.77 6.85 -2.31
N GLU A 708 -24.66 7.65 -2.87
CA GLU A 708 -26.04 7.85 -2.38
C GLU A 708 -27.02 6.76 -2.83
N LEU A 709 -26.61 5.83 -3.70
CA LEU A 709 -27.44 4.69 -4.09
C LEU A 709 -27.84 3.85 -2.87
N PRO A 710 -29.13 3.46 -2.72
CA PRO A 710 -29.62 2.75 -1.53
C PRO A 710 -28.82 1.48 -1.18
N ILE A 711 -28.39 0.72 -2.18
CA ILE A 711 -27.60 -0.49 -1.96
C ILE A 711 -26.20 -0.16 -1.43
N VAL A 712 -25.55 0.91 -1.92
CA VAL A 712 -24.23 1.34 -1.47
C VAL A 712 -24.31 1.87 -0.04
N GLN A 713 -25.35 2.64 0.28
CA GLN A 713 -25.63 3.12 1.63
C GLN A 713 -25.91 1.97 2.61
N ALA A 714 -26.67 0.96 2.20
CA ALA A 714 -26.94 -0.22 3.03
C ALA A 714 -25.65 -1.00 3.33
N LEU A 715 -24.82 -1.24 2.32
CA LEU A 715 -23.53 -1.94 2.48
C LEU A 715 -22.53 -1.10 3.30
N GLY A 716 -22.54 0.22 3.12
CA GLY A 716 -21.73 1.15 3.92
C GLY A 716 -22.12 1.13 5.41
N ASN A 717 -23.42 1.16 5.72
CA ASN A 717 -23.90 1.05 7.09
C ASN A 717 -23.61 -0.33 7.71
N TRP A 718 -23.68 -1.41 6.90
CA TRP A 718 -23.31 -2.76 7.35
C TRP A 718 -21.88 -2.85 7.88
N ARG A 719 -20.96 -2.00 7.39
CA ARG A 719 -19.57 -1.96 7.83
C ARG A 719 -19.39 -1.79 9.34
N ILE A 720 -20.38 -1.25 10.05
CA ILE A 720 -20.32 -1.13 11.53
C ILE A 720 -20.12 -2.50 12.21
N VAL A 721 -20.67 -3.58 11.64
CA VAL A 721 -20.57 -4.92 12.23
C VAL A 721 -19.15 -5.47 12.17
N PRO A 722 -18.52 -5.68 10.99
CA PRO A 722 -17.15 -6.17 10.91
C PRO A 722 -16.14 -5.24 11.59
N ASP A 723 -16.29 -3.92 11.45
CA ASP A 723 -15.37 -2.96 12.06
C ASP A 723 -15.42 -3.03 13.59
N THR A 724 -16.62 -3.17 14.20
CA THR A 724 -16.77 -3.37 15.65
C THR A 724 -16.12 -4.67 16.12
N ILE A 725 -16.30 -5.76 15.38
CA ILE A 725 -15.69 -7.06 15.70
C ILE A 725 -14.16 -6.94 15.70
N ILE A 726 -13.58 -6.27 14.70
CA ILE A 726 -12.14 -6.03 14.62
C ILE A 726 -11.65 -5.17 15.81
N ILE A 727 -12.37 -4.10 16.14
CA ILE A 727 -12.07 -3.23 17.29
C ILE A 727 -12.02 -4.07 18.59
N LEU A 728 -13.03 -4.90 18.83
CA LEU A 728 -13.08 -5.77 20.00
C LEU A 728 -11.90 -6.75 20.04
N GLY A 729 -11.54 -7.33 18.89
CA GLY A 729 -10.36 -8.20 18.79
C GLY A 729 -9.05 -7.49 19.13
N ALA A 730 -8.87 -6.28 18.66
CA ALA A 730 -7.70 -5.47 18.94
C ALA A 730 -7.62 -5.06 20.43
N PHE A 731 -8.75 -4.70 21.04
CA PHE A 731 -8.81 -4.42 22.47
C PHE A 731 -8.48 -5.64 23.34
N LEU A 732 -8.94 -6.83 22.96
CA LEU A 732 -8.60 -8.07 23.66
C LEU A 732 -7.09 -8.36 23.60
N LEU A 733 -6.46 -8.12 22.45
CA LEU A 733 -5.02 -8.25 22.30
C LEU A 733 -4.27 -7.23 23.18
N LEU A 734 -4.64 -5.95 23.11
CA LEU A 734 -4.02 -4.91 23.93
C LEU A 734 -4.25 -5.16 25.43
N TYR A 735 -5.44 -5.58 25.83
CA TYR A 735 -5.74 -5.97 27.20
C TYR A 735 -4.79 -7.07 27.69
N PHE A 736 -4.58 -8.12 26.88
CA PHE A 736 -3.65 -9.20 27.22
C PHE A 736 -2.21 -8.67 27.43
N LEU A 737 -1.73 -7.81 26.54
CA LEU A 737 -0.40 -7.20 26.65
C LEU A 737 -0.28 -6.33 27.91
N LEU A 738 -1.24 -5.45 28.15
CA LEU A 738 -1.24 -4.54 29.32
C LEU A 738 -1.36 -5.29 30.66
N ARG A 739 -2.22 -6.33 30.73
CA ARG A 739 -2.40 -7.15 31.92
C ARG A 739 -1.12 -7.87 32.33
N THR A 740 -0.35 -8.35 31.35
CA THR A 740 0.85 -9.16 31.58
C THR A 740 2.13 -8.34 31.69
N PHE A 741 2.16 -7.11 31.13
CA PHE A 741 3.34 -6.25 31.09
C PHE A 741 3.99 -5.97 32.46
N PRO A 742 3.25 -5.64 33.54
CA PRO A 742 3.86 -5.36 34.84
C PRO A 742 4.57 -6.60 35.44
N ARG A 743 4.20 -7.78 35.00
CA ARG A 743 4.64 -9.09 35.52
C ARG A 743 5.55 -9.83 34.56
N LEU A 744 6.20 -9.13 33.63
CA LEU A 744 7.18 -9.75 32.72
C LEU A 744 8.36 -10.31 33.51
N ARG A 745 8.92 -11.40 33.02
CA ARG A 745 10.11 -12.08 33.59
C ARG A 745 11.21 -11.07 33.86
N LYS A 746 11.85 -11.22 35.03
CA LYS A 746 13.02 -10.41 35.40
C LYS A 746 14.22 -10.81 34.49
N VAL A 747 15.17 -9.90 34.32
CA VAL A 747 16.43 -10.21 33.60
C VAL A 747 17.14 -11.36 34.34
N GLY A 748 17.57 -12.36 33.55
CA GLY A 748 18.18 -13.58 34.07
C GLY A 748 17.22 -14.66 34.57
N GLN A 749 15.92 -14.41 34.58
CA GLN A 749 14.91 -15.38 35.06
C GLN A 749 14.50 -16.35 33.94
N GLU A 750 14.40 -17.65 34.26
CA GLU A 750 13.85 -18.70 33.42
C GLU A 750 12.31 -18.78 33.58
N ALA A 751 11.58 -19.28 32.55
CA ALA A 751 10.13 -19.31 32.56
C ALA A 751 9.51 -20.28 33.60
N GLY A 752 10.28 -21.25 34.06
CA GLY A 752 9.84 -22.30 35.01
C GLY A 752 10.26 -22.07 36.46
N SER A 753 11.07 -21.04 36.76
CA SER A 753 11.41 -20.68 38.12
C SER A 753 10.21 -19.96 38.77
N GLY A 754 9.39 -20.69 39.51
CA GLY A 754 8.41 -20.08 40.42
C GLY A 754 9.11 -19.27 41.50
N ASP A 755 8.59 -18.09 41.82
CA ASP A 755 8.83 -17.47 43.13
C ASP A 755 8.03 -18.21 44.16
#